data_097d44cd99cb60d5492df1bdbfebf3f6
#
_entry.id   097d44cd99cb60d5492df1bdbfebf3f6
#
_cell.length_a   1.000
_cell.length_b   1.000
_cell.length_c   1.000
_cell.angle_alpha   90.00
_cell.angle_beta   90.00
_cell.angle_gamma   90.00
#
_symmetry.space_group_name_H-M   'P 1'
#
loop_
_entity.id
_entity.type
_entity.pdbx_description
1 polymer ?
#
loop_
_entity_poly.entity_id
_entity_poly.type
_entity_poly.pdbx_seq_one_letter_code
_entity_poly.pdbx_strand_id
1 'polypeptide(L)'
;GSGKTLSAFLWAIDRVFREKADAPQDAAGTRILYISPLKALGVDVERNLRSPLVGIDQAARRRGLSLPGVSVGVRSGDTPSTERRKLVATPPDILITTPESLYLMLTSQAGRTLTGVHTVIVDEVHAVAATKRGAHLALSLERLDAMIRAERPDAASVQRIGLSATVRPIDEVARFLGGAAPVEIVAPPASKTFEMRVTVPVEDMLNPPPAAASTTGGPGVRSTDATAPTSGQSEDWYSPSGGTPPRPENTEMTGSVWPHVEEAIVDRVLQHRSTIVFANSRRLAERLTARLNEIYAERLGIELPEPTIAAAMPAQSGQTAGADAVLAKAHHGSVSKEQRALVEEELKSGILRCVVATSSLELGIDMGAVDLVIQVEAPPSAASGLQRIGRAGHQVGEISRASLFPKHRSDVLHTAIVTERMLAGQIEAIQVPQNPLDILAQQTVAAAALAPLHVEEWFETVKRSAPFRSLPRSAFEATLDLLAGRFPSDEFAELRPRVVWDRDAGTLTGRPGAQRIAVTSGGTIPDRGMFGVFVAGESQNARVGELDEEMVYESRVNDVFTLGTTSWRIVEITHDRVNVLPAYGQPGRVPFWHGDGIGRPAELGEALGAFTREISTAPPPAADARLTDAGLDANAKTNLLAHLADQREATGTLPTDRSLTVERGRDEVGDWRVILHSPYGMQVHAPWALAVNARIRERLGV
;
A
#
# COMPACT_ATOMS: atom_id res chain seq x y z
N GLY A 1 4.99 -19.70 -7.91
CA GLY A 1 6.21 -18.90 -7.87
C GLY A 1 7.28 -19.33 -8.84
N SER A 2 8.04 -18.37 -9.38
CA SER A 2 9.11 -18.64 -10.38
C SER A 2 10.41 -19.23 -9.79
N GLY A 3 10.43 -19.59 -8.51
CA GLY A 3 11.63 -20.14 -7.84
C GLY A 3 12.77 -19.14 -7.58
N LYS A 4 12.59 -17.85 -7.85
CA LYS A 4 13.64 -16.80 -7.69
C LYS A 4 14.27 -16.79 -6.30
N THR A 5 13.45 -16.78 -5.26
CA THR A 5 13.90 -16.76 -3.87
C THR A 5 14.72 -17.99 -3.54
N LEU A 6 14.25 -19.18 -3.97
CA LEU A 6 15.00 -20.43 -3.77
C LEU A 6 16.34 -20.42 -4.51
N SER A 7 16.39 -19.90 -5.75
CA SER A 7 17.64 -19.81 -6.53
C SER A 7 18.69 -18.95 -5.82
N ALA A 8 18.28 -17.77 -5.30
CA ALA A 8 19.15 -16.88 -4.56
C ALA A 8 19.68 -17.56 -3.27
N PHE A 9 18.80 -18.26 -2.55
CA PHE A 9 19.18 -18.94 -1.31
C PHE A 9 20.05 -20.17 -1.55
N LEU A 10 19.80 -20.98 -2.57
CA LEU A 10 20.64 -22.15 -2.85
C LEU A 10 22.10 -21.76 -3.07
N TRP A 11 22.32 -20.70 -3.87
CA TRP A 11 23.67 -20.17 -4.06
C TRP A 11 24.26 -19.62 -2.77
N ALA A 12 23.47 -18.86 -2.01
CA ALA A 12 23.89 -18.26 -0.75
C ALA A 12 24.25 -19.32 0.32
N ILE A 13 23.44 -20.36 0.43
CA ILE A 13 23.67 -21.50 1.36
C ILE A 13 24.94 -22.27 0.96
N ASP A 14 25.12 -22.58 -0.33
CA ASP A 14 26.32 -23.28 -0.81
C ASP A 14 27.58 -22.48 -0.47
N ARG A 15 27.55 -21.16 -0.65
CA ARG A 15 28.66 -20.29 -0.29
C ARG A 15 28.96 -20.33 1.22
N VAL A 16 27.94 -20.26 2.08
CA VAL A 16 28.15 -20.37 3.54
C VAL A 16 28.74 -21.72 3.93
N PHE A 17 28.30 -22.83 3.33
CA PHE A 17 28.84 -24.13 3.58
C PHE A 17 30.34 -24.21 3.23
N ARG A 18 30.75 -23.70 2.07
CA ARG A 18 32.15 -23.67 1.62
C ARG A 18 33.02 -22.85 2.57
N GLU A 19 32.59 -21.62 2.86
CA GLU A 19 33.33 -20.72 3.76
C GLU A 19 33.54 -21.32 5.17
N LYS A 20 32.51 -21.99 5.71
CA LYS A 20 32.62 -22.63 7.03
C LYS A 20 33.43 -23.92 7.01
N ALA A 21 33.52 -24.61 5.88
CA ALA A 21 34.38 -25.76 5.70
C ALA A 21 35.86 -25.36 5.61
N ASP A 22 36.15 -24.25 4.92
CA ASP A 22 37.52 -23.77 4.69
C ASP A 22 38.11 -23.06 5.91
N ALA A 23 37.29 -22.34 6.70
CA ALA A 23 37.70 -21.57 7.87
C ALA A 23 36.74 -21.71 9.05
N PRO A 24 36.73 -22.84 9.76
CA PRO A 24 35.80 -23.07 10.87
C PRO A 24 35.90 -22.08 12.03
N GLN A 25 37.05 -21.44 12.23
CA GLN A 25 37.35 -20.56 13.36
C GLN A 25 37.00 -19.07 13.09
N ASP A 26 36.92 -18.64 11.83
CA ASP A 26 36.55 -17.27 11.47
C ASP A 26 35.00 -17.04 11.44
N ALA A 27 34.28 -17.88 12.14
CA ALA A 27 32.86 -18.10 11.96
C ALA A 27 31.93 -17.06 12.65
N ALA A 28 32.47 -16.03 13.29
CA ALA A 28 31.64 -15.07 14.02
C ALA A 28 31.18 -13.90 13.14
N GLY A 29 29.89 -13.84 12.85
CA GLY A 29 29.25 -12.73 12.13
C GLY A 29 28.22 -13.18 11.08
N THR A 30 27.38 -12.26 10.69
CA THR A 30 26.41 -12.46 9.59
C THR A 30 27.15 -12.41 8.26
N ARG A 31 26.93 -13.39 7.40
CA ARG A 31 27.53 -13.51 6.05
C ARG A 31 26.58 -13.06 4.97
N ILE A 32 25.32 -13.41 5.12
CA ILE A 32 24.25 -13.12 4.15
C ILE A 32 23.19 -12.29 4.83
N LEU A 33 22.86 -11.17 4.22
CA LEU A 33 21.79 -10.28 4.65
C LEU A 33 20.65 -10.36 3.65
N TYR A 34 19.49 -10.85 4.09
CA TYR A 34 18.26 -10.85 3.29
C TYR A 34 17.34 -9.72 3.76
N ILE A 35 16.99 -8.82 2.84
CA ILE A 35 16.18 -7.63 3.13
C ILE A 35 14.81 -7.81 2.51
N SER A 36 13.79 -7.94 3.35
CA SER A 36 12.40 -8.04 2.95
C SER A 36 11.69 -6.70 3.11
N PRO A 37 10.89 -6.24 2.14
CA PRO A 37 10.12 -5.01 2.27
C PRO A 37 8.99 -5.12 3.31
N LEU A 38 8.50 -6.33 3.59
CA LEU A 38 7.44 -6.59 4.55
C LEU A 38 7.92 -7.54 5.66
N LYS A 39 7.48 -7.26 6.89
CA LYS A 39 7.76 -8.09 8.06
C LYS A 39 7.19 -9.50 7.91
N ALA A 40 5.94 -9.62 7.42
CA ALA A 40 5.27 -10.90 7.18
C ALA A 40 6.03 -11.76 6.17
N LEU A 41 6.46 -11.18 5.05
CA LEU A 41 7.27 -11.86 4.04
C LEU A 41 8.58 -12.40 4.63
N GLY A 42 9.24 -11.65 5.52
CA GLY A 42 10.45 -12.11 6.19
C GLY A 42 10.26 -13.36 7.06
N VAL A 43 9.12 -13.47 7.73
CA VAL A 43 8.75 -14.66 8.54
C VAL A 43 8.44 -15.85 7.63
N ASP A 44 7.73 -15.62 6.53
CA ASP A 44 7.40 -16.66 5.57
C ASP A 44 8.66 -17.22 4.89
N VAL A 45 9.58 -16.34 4.50
CA VAL A 45 10.89 -16.72 3.94
C VAL A 45 11.70 -17.54 4.94
N GLU A 46 11.72 -17.18 6.22
CA GLU A 46 12.44 -17.96 7.26
C GLU A 46 11.89 -19.39 7.36
N ARG A 47 10.56 -19.55 7.36
CA ARG A 47 9.91 -20.86 7.37
C ARG A 47 10.26 -21.66 6.11
N ASN A 48 10.18 -21.03 4.95
CA ASN A 48 10.45 -21.66 3.65
C ASN A 48 11.93 -22.01 3.46
N LEU A 49 12.84 -21.35 4.17
CA LEU A 49 14.28 -21.63 4.13
C LEU A 49 14.69 -22.85 4.99
N ARG A 50 13.94 -23.12 6.06
CA ARG A 50 14.24 -24.27 6.96
C ARG A 50 14.12 -25.61 6.23
N SER A 51 13.11 -25.78 5.37
CA SER A 51 12.89 -27.04 4.64
C SER A 51 14.07 -27.41 3.69
N PRO A 52 14.56 -26.52 2.82
CA PRO A 52 15.75 -26.78 2.03
C PRO A 52 17.01 -27.08 2.87
N LEU A 53 17.23 -26.36 3.96
CA LEU A 53 18.38 -26.61 4.84
C LEU A 53 18.37 -28.02 5.43
N VAL A 54 17.22 -28.46 5.95
CA VAL A 54 17.05 -29.83 6.47
C VAL A 54 17.23 -30.86 5.36
N GLY A 55 16.68 -30.62 4.18
CA GLY A 55 16.81 -31.51 3.03
C GLY A 55 18.27 -31.66 2.56
N ILE A 56 19.03 -30.58 2.52
CA ILE A 56 20.45 -30.59 2.17
C ILE A 56 21.25 -31.38 3.20
N ASP A 57 21.06 -31.15 4.51
CA ASP A 57 21.71 -31.88 5.59
C ASP A 57 21.45 -33.40 5.52
N GLN A 58 20.17 -33.76 5.31
CA GLN A 58 19.80 -35.18 5.14
C GLN A 58 20.43 -35.81 3.90
N ALA A 59 20.48 -35.08 2.77
CA ALA A 59 21.08 -35.58 1.55
C ALA A 59 22.62 -35.77 1.70
N ALA A 60 23.26 -34.87 2.42
CA ALA A 60 24.70 -34.97 2.75
C ALA A 60 24.98 -36.16 3.64
N ARG A 61 24.23 -36.37 4.71
CA ARG A 61 24.38 -37.52 5.62
C ARG A 61 24.20 -38.85 4.88
N ARG A 62 23.21 -38.96 3.96
CA ARG A 62 23.06 -40.17 3.13
C ARG A 62 24.27 -40.47 2.24
N ARG A 63 25.06 -39.46 1.92
CA ARG A 63 26.31 -39.55 1.14
C ARG A 63 27.57 -39.69 2.03
N GLY A 64 27.41 -39.81 3.34
CA GLY A 64 28.51 -39.86 4.30
C GLY A 64 29.24 -38.54 4.49
N LEU A 65 28.64 -37.41 4.11
CA LEU A 65 29.19 -36.07 4.27
C LEU A 65 28.66 -35.43 5.55
N SER A 66 29.53 -34.75 6.29
CA SER A 66 29.14 -33.89 7.41
C SER A 66 29.25 -32.44 6.98
N LEU A 67 28.14 -31.71 6.95
CA LEU A 67 28.10 -30.28 6.63
C LEU A 67 28.15 -29.44 7.92
N PRO A 68 28.81 -28.27 7.89
CA PRO A 68 28.73 -27.31 8.98
C PRO A 68 27.26 -26.79 9.08
N GLY A 69 26.77 -26.59 10.29
CA GLY A 69 25.42 -26.04 10.48
C GLY A 69 25.32 -24.61 9.95
N VAL A 70 24.22 -24.28 9.25
CA VAL A 70 23.90 -22.92 8.82
C VAL A 70 22.78 -22.38 9.70
N SER A 71 23.03 -21.27 10.38
CA SER A 71 22.08 -20.60 11.27
C SER A 71 21.34 -19.49 10.56
N VAL A 72 20.02 -19.40 10.82
CA VAL A 72 19.14 -18.36 10.27
C VAL A 72 18.49 -17.59 11.42
N GLY A 73 18.43 -16.28 11.32
CA GLY A 73 17.76 -15.42 12.28
C GLY A 73 16.92 -14.33 11.60
N VAL A 74 15.88 -13.90 12.28
CA VAL A 74 14.99 -12.82 11.81
C VAL A 74 15.07 -11.65 12.77
N ARG A 75 15.36 -10.45 12.23
CA ARG A 75 15.32 -9.19 12.98
C ARG A 75 14.47 -8.15 12.26
N SER A 76 13.34 -7.84 12.87
CA SER A 76 12.39 -6.81 12.39
C SER A 76 12.01 -5.86 13.52
N GLY A 77 11.14 -4.89 13.23
CA GLY A 77 10.58 -4.01 14.26
C GLY A 77 9.83 -4.77 15.37
N ASP A 78 9.30 -5.97 15.04
CA ASP A 78 8.50 -6.78 15.96
C ASP A 78 9.34 -7.77 16.79
N THR A 79 10.64 -7.91 16.49
CA THR A 79 11.52 -8.83 17.25
C THR A 79 11.71 -8.32 18.68
N PRO A 80 11.40 -9.14 19.71
CA PRO A 80 11.55 -8.77 21.12
C PRO A 80 12.97 -8.33 21.48
N SER A 81 13.10 -7.46 22.47
CA SER A 81 14.41 -6.93 22.91
C SER A 81 15.38 -8.03 23.38
N THR A 82 14.85 -9.08 23.98
CA THR A 82 15.63 -10.26 24.42
C THR A 82 16.21 -11.01 23.24
N GLU A 83 15.43 -11.23 22.19
CA GLU A 83 15.91 -11.90 20.98
C GLU A 83 16.87 -11.02 20.18
N ARG A 84 16.63 -9.70 20.12
CA ARG A 84 17.59 -8.76 19.50
C ARG A 84 18.96 -8.83 20.17
N ARG A 85 19.01 -8.92 21.51
CA ARG A 85 20.28 -9.09 22.25
C ARG A 85 20.94 -10.41 21.93
N LYS A 86 20.17 -11.51 21.81
CA LYS A 86 20.68 -12.83 21.43
C LYS A 86 21.28 -12.83 20.03
N LEU A 87 20.62 -12.16 19.05
CA LEU A 87 21.14 -12.03 17.69
C LEU A 87 22.43 -11.21 17.59
N VAL A 88 22.66 -10.29 18.54
CA VAL A 88 23.92 -9.54 18.63
C VAL A 88 25.03 -10.39 19.30
N ALA A 89 24.69 -11.14 20.33
CA ALA A 89 25.65 -12.00 21.04
C ALA A 89 26.09 -13.21 20.21
N THR A 90 25.16 -13.76 19.42
CA THR A 90 25.39 -14.91 18.53
C THR A 90 24.78 -14.61 17.17
N PRO A 91 25.50 -13.89 16.30
CA PRO A 91 25.00 -13.52 14.99
C PRO A 91 24.73 -14.75 14.11
N PRO A 92 23.58 -14.82 13.41
CA PRO A 92 23.29 -15.91 12.49
C PRO A 92 24.10 -15.75 11.19
N ASP A 93 24.37 -16.86 10.51
CA ASP A 93 25.01 -16.86 9.19
C ASP A 93 24.16 -16.11 8.15
N ILE A 94 22.84 -16.33 8.19
CA ILE A 94 21.85 -15.66 7.33
C ILE A 94 20.92 -14.84 8.23
N LEU A 95 20.94 -13.52 8.06
CA LEU A 95 20.06 -12.62 8.78
C LEU A 95 18.97 -12.09 7.83
N ILE A 96 17.71 -12.37 8.16
CA ILE A 96 16.54 -11.82 7.48
C ILE A 96 16.10 -10.54 8.23
N THR A 97 15.97 -9.43 7.52
CA THR A 97 15.65 -8.13 8.13
C THR A 97 14.77 -7.26 7.24
N THR A 98 14.39 -6.08 7.74
CA THR A 98 13.68 -5.03 6.98
C THR A 98 14.58 -3.80 6.78
N PRO A 99 14.26 -2.91 5.82
CA PRO A 99 15.02 -1.68 5.60
C PRO A 99 15.24 -0.86 6.88
N GLU A 100 14.21 -0.69 7.69
CA GLU A 100 14.24 0.06 8.93
C GLU A 100 15.13 -0.61 9.98
N SER A 101 15.07 -1.94 10.07
CA SER A 101 15.90 -2.70 11.00
C SER A 101 17.37 -2.68 10.61
N LEU A 102 17.68 -2.70 9.32
CA LEU A 102 19.05 -2.51 8.82
C LEU A 102 19.59 -1.13 9.25
N TYR A 103 18.82 -0.08 9.01
CA TYR A 103 19.20 1.27 9.44
C TYR A 103 19.47 1.34 10.95
N LEU A 104 18.58 0.76 11.78
CA LEU A 104 18.76 0.72 13.23
C LEU A 104 20.00 -0.07 13.65
N MET A 105 20.34 -1.14 12.95
CA MET A 105 21.58 -1.87 13.19
C MET A 105 22.79 -1.01 12.86
N LEU A 106 22.81 -0.37 11.69
CA LEU A 106 23.87 0.53 11.25
C LEU A 106 24.01 1.79 12.13
N THR A 107 23.04 2.07 12.98
CA THR A 107 23.01 3.24 13.89
C THR A 107 23.29 2.84 15.34
N SER A 108 23.68 1.58 15.58
CA SER A 108 23.93 1.02 16.90
C SER A 108 25.12 0.04 16.89
N GLN A 109 25.53 -0.42 18.07
CA GLN A 109 26.56 -1.45 18.20
C GLN A 109 26.23 -2.75 17.45
N ALA A 110 24.97 -3.00 17.12
CA ALA A 110 24.58 -4.15 16.31
C ALA A 110 25.16 -4.12 14.88
N GLY A 111 25.57 -2.97 14.37
CA GLY A 111 26.27 -2.84 13.09
C GLY A 111 27.52 -3.72 13.00
N ARG A 112 28.25 -3.91 14.10
CA ARG A 112 29.44 -4.76 14.14
C ARG A 112 29.18 -6.22 13.75
N THR A 113 27.95 -6.72 13.94
CA THR A 113 27.58 -8.08 13.51
C THR A 113 27.48 -8.23 11.99
N LEU A 114 27.41 -7.11 11.25
CA LEU A 114 27.27 -7.05 9.80
C LEU A 114 28.61 -6.89 9.06
N THR A 115 29.73 -6.73 9.75
CA THR A 115 31.06 -6.55 9.11
C THR A 115 31.49 -7.78 8.30
N GLY A 116 30.92 -8.97 8.62
CA GLY A 116 31.13 -10.22 7.89
C GLY A 116 30.30 -10.36 6.60
N VAL A 117 29.34 -9.47 6.35
CA VAL A 117 28.44 -9.58 5.21
C VAL A 117 29.21 -9.44 3.90
N HIS A 118 29.04 -10.42 3.03
CA HIS A 118 29.58 -10.43 1.66
C HIS A 118 28.48 -10.49 0.60
N THR A 119 27.24 -10.80 0.99
CA THR A 119 26.10 -10.88 0.09
C THR A 119 24.86 -10.25 0.72
N VAL A 120 24.21 -9.37 -0.03
CA VAL A 120 22.92 -8.79 0.30
C VAL A 120 21.90 -9.24 -0.74
N ILE A 121 20.81 -9.84 -0.28
CA ILE A 121 19.66 -10.18 -1.13
C ILE A 121 18.53 -9.19 -0.80
N VAL A 122 18.11 -8.40 -1.77
CA VAL A 122 16.95 -7.49 -1.63
C VAL A 122 15.77 -8.11 -2.34
N ASP A 123 14.75 -8.47 -1.58
CA ASP A 123 13.54 -9.06 -2.14
C ASP A 123 12.52 -7.99 -2.51
N GLU A 124 11.68 -8.30 -3.50
CA GLU A 124 10.64 -7.41 -4.04
C GLU A 124 11.15 -5.98 -4.24
N VAL A 125 12.33 -5.84 -4.89
CA VAL A 125 13.01 -4.53 -5.08
C VAL A 125 12.06 -3.48 -5.62
N HIS A 126 11.17 -3.85 -6.53
CA HIS A 126 10.19 -2.96 -7.14
C HIS A 126 9.23 -2.31 -6.14
N ALA A 127 8.94 -2.99 -5.02
CA ALA A 127 8.03 -2.48 -4.00
C ALA A 127 8.63 -1.31 -3.20
N VAL A 128 9.94 -1.16 -3.21
CA VAL A 128 10.65 -0.09 -2.48
C VAL A 128 11.29 0.93 -3.40
N ALA A 129 11.74 0.55 -4.60
CA ALA A 129 12.56 1.39 -5.47
C ALA A 129 11.95 2.78 -5.77
N ALA A 130 10.62 2.85 -5.97
CA ALA A 130 9.90 4.09 -6.29
C ALA A 130 9.46 4.91 -5.05
N THR A 131 9.99 4.61 -3.85
CA THR A 131 9.53 5.22 -2.61
C THR A 131 10.66 5.89 -1.82
N LYS A 132 10.32 6.82 -0.92
CA LYS A 132 11.28 7.35 0.06
C LYS A 132 11.93 6.24 0.91
N ARG A 133 11.16 5.19 1.20
CA ARG A 133 11.63 4.00 1.91
C ARG A 133 12.74 3.28 1.15
N GLY A 134 12.63 3.23 -0.17
CA GLY A 134 13.70 2.72 -1.04
C GLY A 134 14.93 3.61 -1.04
N ALA A 135 14.76 4.92 -1.12
CA ALA A 135 15.89 5.85 -1.04
C ALA A 135 16.64 5.70 0.30
N HIS A 136 15.91 5.50 1.39
CA HIS A 136 16.46 5.21 2.72
C HIS A 136 17.25 3.88 2.73
N LEU A 137 16.71 2.82 2.10
CA LEU A 137 17.40 1.54 1.95
C LEU A 137 18.66 1.67 1.10
N ALA A 138 18.58 2.33 -0.06
CA ALA A 138 19.72 2.50 -0.97
C ALA A 138 20.91 3.17 -0.27
N LEU A 139 20.66 4.24 0.50
CA LEU A 139 21.72 4.89 1.27
C LEU A 139 22.21 4.02 2.44
N SER A 140 21.33 3.24 3.07
CA SER A 140 21.75 2.27 4.10
C SER A 140 22.66 1.18 3.53
N LEU A 141 22.46 0.74 2.29
CA LEU A 141 23.34 -0.21 1.61
C LEU A 141 24.74 0.38 1.32
N GLU A 142 24.81 1.66 0.93
CA GLU A 142 26.11 2.34 0.76
C GLU A 142 26.85 2.52 2.10
N ARG A 143 26.11 2.83 3.20
CA ARG A 143 26.67 2.89 4.55
C ARG A 143 27.20 1.52 5.01
N LEU A 144 26.48 0.44 4.74
CA LEU A 144 26.92 -0.92 5.02
C LEU A 144 28.23 -1.24 4.29
N ASP A 145 28.29 -0.92 3.02
CA ASP A 145 29.44 -1.15 2.16
C ASP A 145 30.67 -0.33 2.61
N ALA A 146 30.46 0.93 3.00
CA ALA A 146 31.49 1.80 3.56
C ALA A 146 32.02 1.26 4.91
N MET A 147 31.12 0.82 5.79
CA MET A 147 31.49 0.22 7.08
C MET A 147 32.32 -1.07 6.91
N ILE A 148 31.92 -1.95 5.99
CA ILE A 148 32.65 -3.20 5.73
C ILE A 148 34.04 -2.90 5.17
N ARG A 149 34.17 -1.95 4.26
CA ARG A 149 35.48 -1.54 3.70
C ARG A 149 36.39 -0.91 4.74
N ALA A 150 35.84 -0.14 5.66
CA ALA A 150 36.63 0.46 6.74
C ALA A 150 37.21 -0.60 7.68
N GLU A 151 36.44 -1.64 8.02
CA GLU A 151 36.87 -2.75 8.90
C GLU A 151 37.73 -3.80 8.17
N ARG A 152 37.49 -3.98 6.87
CA ARG A 152 38.18 -4.99 6.03
C ARG A 152 38.54 -4.38 4.68
N PRO A 153 39.63 -3.59 4.59
CA PRO A 153 40.04 -2.91 3.36
C PRO A 153 40.26 -3.84 2.15
N ASP A 154 40.74 -5.06 2.41
CA ASP A 154 41.01 -6.06 1.38
C ASP A 154 39.79 -6.91 0.97
N ALA A 155 38.65 -6.73 1.62
CA ALA A 155 37.43 -7.47 1.28
C ALA A 155 36.87 -7.06 -0.08
N ALA A 156 36.40 -8.02 -0.85
CA ALA A 156 35.67 -7.76 -2.07
C ALA A 156 34.39 -6.95 -1.74
N SER A 157 33.95 -6.14 -2.69
CA SER A 157 32.68 -5.40 -2.56
C SER A 157 31.52 -6.35 -2.28
N VAL A 158 30.57 -5.91 -1.48
CA VAL A 158 29.35 -6.68 -1.16
C VAL A 158 28.56 -6.96 -2.43
N GLN A 159 28.32 -8.26 -2.71
CA GLN A 159 27.47 -8.65 -3.82
C GLN A 159 26.02 -8.34 -3.50
N ARG A 160 25.33 -7.64 -4.39
CA ARG A 160 23.89 -7.32 -4.25
C ARG A 160 23.09 -8.13 -5.25
N ILE A 161 22.11 -8.89 -4.76
CA ILE A 161 21.18 -9.69 -5.54
C ILE A 161 19.78 -9.11 -5.35
N GLY A 162 19.12 -8.71 -6.43
CA GLY A 162 17.75 -8.20 -6.41
C GLY A 162 16.75 -9.19 -6.96
N LEU A 163 15.68 -9.42 -6.22
CA LEU A 163 14.54 -10.21 -6.67
C LEU A 163 13.37 -9.26 -6.93
N SER A 164 12.75 -9.38 -8.11
CA SER A 164 11.71 -8.45 -8.51
C SER A 164 10.61 -9.15 -9.30
N ALA A 165 9.39 -8.61 -9.26
CA ALA A 165 8.37 -8.89 -10.26
C ALA A 165 8.74 -8.20 -11.59
N THR A 166 7.85 -8.28 -12.59
CA THR A 166 8.00 -7.54 -13.84
C THR A 166 7.99 -6.04 -13.56
N VAL A 167 8.99 -5.34 -14.09
CA VAL A 167 9.21 -3.89 -13.89
C VAL A 167 9.60 -3.20 -15.18
N ARG A 168 9.35 -1.92 -15.28
CA ARG A 168 9.74 -1.07 -16.42
C ARG A 168 10.16 0.32 -15.94
N PRO A 169 11.28 0.91 -16.39
CA PRO A 169 12.37 0.22 -17.07
C PRO A 169 13.15 -0.66 -16.09
N ILE A 170 13.60 -1.83 -16.53
CA ILE A 170 14.35 -2.77 -15.69
C ILE A 170 15.71 -2.18 -15.26
N ASP A 171 16.32 -1.39 -16.13
CA ASP A 171 17.60 -0.70 -15.86
C ASP A 171 17.51 0.29 -14.71
N GLU A 172 16.35 0.90 -14.47
CA GLU A 172 16.16 1.82 -13.34
C GLU A 172 16.21 1.07 -12.00
N VAL A 173 15.58 -0.10 -11.96
CA VAL A 173 15.61 -0.98 -10.79
C VAL A 173 17.00 -1.59 -10.59
N ALA A 174 17.69 -1.94 -11.67
CA ALA A 174 19.06 -2.41 -11.61
C ALA A 174 20.00 -1.32 -11.04
N ARG A 175 19.89 -0.08 -11.52
CA ARG A 175 20.65 1.07 -10.96
C ARG A 175 20.33 1.33 -9.49
N PHE A 176 19.05 1.22 -9.11
CA PHE A 176 18.66 1.34 -7.71
C PHE A 176 19.38 0.30 -6.83
N LEU A 177 19.43 -0.95 -7.27
CA LEU A 177 20.09 -2.04 -6.54
C LEU A 177 21.62 -1.87 -6.47
N GLY A 178 22.23 -1.62 -7.62
CA GLY A 178 23.68 -1.57 -7.75
C GLY A 178 24.32 -0.29 -7.22
N GLY A 179 23.57 0.81 -7.18
CA GLY A 179 24.14 2.13 -6.90
C GLY A 179 25.17 2.52 -7.95
N ALA A 180 26.44 2.62 -7.56
CA ALA A 180 27.56 2.90 -8.47
C ALA A 180 28.16 1.63 -9.14
N ALA A 181 27.78 0.42 -8.69
CA ALA A 181 28.27 -0.83 -9.26
C ALA A 181 27.41 -1.29 -10.45
N PRO A 182 27.99 -1.97 -11.47
CA PRO A 182 27.24 -2.57 -12.56
C PRO A 182 26.37 -3.73 -12.04
N VAL A 183 25.21 -3.94 -12.69
CA VAL A 183 24.30 -5.04 -12.36
C VAL A 183 23.99 -5.84 -13.61
N GLU A 184 24.13 -7.15 -13.51
CA GLU A 184 23.68 -8.07 -14.55
C GLU A 184 22.19 -8.36 -14.37
N ILE A 185 21.43 -8.22 -15.46
CA ILE A 185 19.98 -8.40 -15.48
C ILE A 185 19.64 -9.77 -16.03
N VAL A 186 18.98 -10.60 -15.23
CA VAL A 186 18.48 -11.92 -15.64
C VAL A 186 16.96 -11.85 -15.69
N ALA A 187 16.39 -11.77 -16.90
CA ALA A 187 14.96 -11.65 -17.14
C ALA A 187 14.47 -12.77 -18.09
N PRO A 188 14.29 -14.01 -17.59
CA PRO A 188 13.76 -15.08 -18.41
C PRO A 188 12.31 -14.79 -18.81
N PRO A 189 11.87 -15.16 -20.01
CA PRO A 189 10.50 -14.96 -20.44
C PRO A 189 9.53 -15.70 -19.49
N ALA A 190 8.56 -15.00 -18.97
CA ALA A 190 7.53 -15.57 -18.10
C ALA A 190 6.26 -15.78 -18.93
N SER A 191 5.76 -17.03 -19.00
CA SER A 191 4.50 -17.38 -19.64
C SER A 191 3.41 -17.58 -18.58
N LYS A 192 2.90 -16.48 -17.99
CA LYS A 192 1.71 -16.58 -17.13
C LYS A 192 0.50 -16.16 -17.94
N THR A 193 -0.54 -17.02 -17.95
CA THR A 193 -1.80 -16.76 -18.66
C THR A 193 -2.77 -16.09 -17.67
N PHE A 194 -3.43 -15.02 -18.14
CA PHE A 194 -4.43 -14.29 -17.37
C PHE A 194 -5.80 -14.40 -18.07
N GLU A 195 -6.83 -14.65 -17.29
CA GLU A 195 -8.23 -14.55 -17.69
C GLU A 195 -8.90 -13.48 -16.83
N MET A 196 -9.20 -12.34 -17.45
CA MET A 196 -9.75 -11.16 -16.76
C MET A 196 -11.07 -10.75 -17.39
N ARG A 197 -12.07 -10.43 -16.56
CA ARG A 197 -13.38 -9.96 -17.00
C ARG A 197 -13.80 -8.74 -16.20
N VAL A 198 -14.22 -7.70 -16.93
CA VAL A 198 -14.85 -6.51 -16.35
C VAL A 198 -16.36 -6.78 -16.34
N THR A 199 -16.93 -6.85 -15.15
CA THR A 199 -18.32 -7.27 -14.92
C THR A 199 -19.15 -6.16 -14.31
N VAL A 200 -20.27 -5.82 -14.94
CA VAL A 200 -21.28 -4.89 -14.39
C VAL A 200 -22.57 -5.68 -14.15
N PRO A 201 -23.02 -5.83 -12.90
CA PRO A 201 -24.15 -6.71 -12.56
C PRO A 201 -25.53 -6.15 -12.94
N VAL A 202 -25.63 -4.91 -13.44
CA VAL A 202 -26.87 -4.24 -13.82
C VAL A 202 -26.81 -3.70 -15.24
N GLU A 203 -27.95 -3.65 -15.93
CA GLU A 203 -28.04 -3.14 -17.30
C GLU A 203 -27.78 -1.63 -17.34
N ASP A 204 -28.35 -0.86 -16.38
CA ASP A 204 -28.14 0.58 -16.23
C ASP A 204 -27.64 0.92 -14.84
N MET A 205 -26.41 1.42 -14.76
CA MET A 205 -25.80 1.83 -13.50
C MET A 205 -26.34 3.15 -12.95
N LEU A 206 -27.07 3.96 -13.74
CA LEU A 206 -27.73 5.17 -13.26
C LEU A 206 -29.09 4.84 -12.63
N ASN A 207 -29.81 3.87 -13.21
CA ASN A 207 -31.11 3.43 -12.75
C ASN A 207 -31.10 1.93 -12.45
N PRO A 208 -30.29 1.48 -11.45
CA PRO A 208 -30.25 0.06 -11.11
C PRO A 208 -31.62 -0.39 -10.61
N PRO A 209 -32.03 -1.63 -10.89
CA PRO A 209 -33.27 -2.17 -10.35
C PRO A 209 -33.24 -2.11 -8.82
N PRO A 210 -34.39 -2.03 -8.15
CA PRO A 210 -34.43 -2.11 -6.70
C PRO A 210 -33.75 -3.42 -6.26
N ALA A 211 -32.83 -3.34 -5.31
CA ALA A 211 -32.23 -4.53 -4.72
C ALA A 211 -33.35 -5.42 -4.18
N ALA A 212 -33.27 -6.75 -4.42
CA ALA A 212 -34.27 -7.68 -3.94
C ALA A 212 -34.43 -7.49 -2.43
N ALA A 213 -35.58 -6.98 -2.03
CA ALA A 213 -35.90 -6.83 -0.61
C ALA A 213 -35.88 -8.25 -0.02
N SER A 214 -35.08 -8.47 1.03
CA SER A 214 -35.14 -9.67 1.84
C SER A 214 -36.60 -9.94 2.20
N THR A 215 -37.15 -11.07 1.75
CA THR A 215 -38.53 -11.46 1.99
C THR A 215 -38.75 -11.88 3.44
N THR A 216 -38.66 -10.94 4.36
CA THR A 216 -39.18 -11.04 5.72
C THR A 216 -40.10 -9.85 5.99
N GLY A 217 -41.10 -9.67 5.13
CA GLY A 217 -42.18 -8.73 5.32
C GLY A 217 -43.36 -9.42 5.96
N GLY A 218 -43.59 -9.20 7.25
CA GLY A 218 -44.88 -9.41 7.87
C GLY A 218 -45.93 -8.47 7.25
N PRO A 219 -47.25 -8.80 7.35
CA PRO A 219 -48.31 -8.11 6.60
C PRO A 219 -48.46 -6.66 7.03
N GLY A 220 -48.56 -5.81 6.02
CA GLY A 220 -48.55 -4.35 6.07
C GLY A 220 -49.47 -3.69 7.11
N VAL A 221 -48.90 -2.74 7.79
CA VAL A 221 -49.63 -1.68 8.47
C VAL A 221 -49.57 -0.43 7.56
N ARG A 222 -50.69 -0.10 6.95
CA ARG A 222 -50.92 1.22 6.34
C ARG A 222 -50.96 2.23 7.47
N SER A 223 -50.01 3.11 7.58
CA SER A 223 -50.12 4.28 8.43
C SER A 223 -50.65 5.45 7.62
N THR A 224 -51.89 5.81 7.92
CA THR A 224 -52.47 7.12 7.68
C THR A 224 -52.09 8.03 8.85
N ASP A 225 -51.88 9.31 8.50
CA ASP A 225 -51.74 10.48 9.36
C ASP A 225 -50.35 10.82 9.94
N ALA A 226 -49.81 11.83 9.26
CA ALA A 226 -48.69 12.63 9.74
C ALA A 226 -49.22 13.89 10.44
N THR A 227 -48.96 14.01 11.74
CA THR A 227 -48.92 15.33 12.41
C THR A 227 -47.54 15.47 13.04
N ALA A 228 -46.81 16.47 12.61
CA ALA A 228 -45.51 16.87 13.14
C ALA A 228 -45.63 17.54 14.52
N PRO A 229 -44.67 17.42 15.39
CA PRO A 229 -44.31 18.48 16.32
C PRO A 229 -42.94 19.06 16.03
N THR A 230 -42.95 20.37 16.05
CA THR A 230 -41.81 21.31 16.01
C THR A 230 -40.94 21.24 17.26
N SER A 231 -39.68 21.60 17.06
CA SER A 231 -38.68 22.20 17.98
C SER A 231 -37.54 21.33 18.48
N GLY A 232 -36.35 21.84 18.16
CA GLY A 232 -35.09 21.42 18.69
C GLY A 232 -33.94 21.97 17.85
N GLN A 233 -33.52 23.22 18.15
CA GLN A 233 -32.42 23.93 17.48
C GLN A 233 -31.10 23.17 17.65
N SER A 234 -30.45 22.85 16.56
CA SER A 234 -29.00 22.68 16.50
C SER A 234 -28.44 23.68 15.51
N GLU A 235 -27.50 24.49 15.98
CA GLU A 235 -26.87 25.58 15.22
C GLU A 235 -26.11 25.03 14.01
N ASP A 236 -26.73 25.17 12.83
CA ASP A 236 -26.06 25.00 11.55
C ASP A 236 -25.34 26.30 11.16
N TRP A 237 -24.05 26.25 11.18
CA TRP A 237 -23.17 27.26 10.59
C TRP A 237 -23.16 27.09 9.07
N TYR A 238 -24.08 27.64 8.38
CA TYR A 238 -24.16 28.01 6.99
C TYR A 238 -25.58 27.76 6.40
N SER A 239 -26.45 28.72 6.58
CA SER A 239 -27.63 28.88 5.73
C SER A 239 -27.77 30.34 5.33
N PRO A 240 -27.51 30.71 4.06
CA PRO A 240 -27.99 31.98 3.55
C PRO A 240 -29.51 31.86 3.25
N SER A 241 -30.27 32.72 3.87
CA SER A 241 -31.68 32.94 3.60
C SER A 241 -31.90 33.39 2.16
N GLY A 242 -32.69 32.64 1.39
CA GLY A 242 -33.16 33.10 0.10
C GLY A 242 -33.74 31.98 -0.77
N GLY A 243 -35.07 31.80 -0.73
CA GLY A 243 -35.84 31.20 -1.80
C GLY A 243 -35.57 29.74 -2.12
N THR A 244 -36.32 28.83 -1.51
CA THR A 244 -36.36 27.42 -1.94
C THR A 244 -36.82 27.37 -3.41
N PRO A 245 -35.97 26.88 -4.35
CA PRO A 245 -36.47 26.56 -5.68
C PRO A 245 -37.54 25.45 -5.55
N PRO A 246 -38.55 25.40 -6.41
CA PRO A 246 -39.55 24.36 -6.36
C PRO A 246 -38.84 23.01 -6.46
N ARG A 247 -39.07 22.18 -5.45
CA ARG A 247 -38.60 20.78 -5.40
C ARG A 247 -39.25 20.10 -6.62
N PRO A 248 -38.45 19.49 -7.54
CA PRO A 248 -39.07 18.71 -8.60
C PRO A 248 -39.84 17.57 -7.94
N GLU A 249 -41.12 17.55 -8.13
CA GLU A 249 -42.01 16.44 -7.77
C GLU A 249 -41.53 15.21 -8.54
N ASN A 250 -41.30 14.09 -7.84
CA ASN A 250 -40.84 12.80 -8.33
C ASN A 250 -39.40 12.71 -8.82
N THR A 251 -38.44 12.87 -7.90
CA THR A 251 -37.21 12.11 -8.04
C THR A 251 -37.42 10.77 -7.31
N GLU A 252 -37.81 9.73 -8.04
CA GLU A 252 -37.66 8.35 -7.57
C GLU A 252 -36.22 8.24 -7.09
N MET A 253 -36.01 7.76 -5.85
CA MET A 253 -34.69 7.56 -5.31
C MET A 253 -34.00 6.53 -6.21
N THR A 254 -33.09 6.99 -7.07
CA THR A 254 -32.29 6.12 -7.92
C THR A 254 -31.52 5.15 -7.01
N GLY A 255 -31.72 3.85 -7.21
CA GLY A 255 -31.08 2.81 -6.43
C GLY A 255 -29.56 2.90 -6.52
N SER A 256 -28.86 2.35 -5.55
CA SER A 256 -27.40 2.23 -5.57
C SER A 256 -26.99 0.96 -6.31
N VAL A 257 -25.93 1.02 -7.13
CA VAL A 257 -25.33 -0.16 -7.78
C VAL A 257 -24.66 -1.11 -6.76
N TRP A 258 -24.28 -0.57 -5.60
CA TRP A 258 -23.51 -1.31 -4.60
C TRP A 258 -24.13 -2.62 -4.13
N PRO A 259 -25.41 -2.71 -3.77
CA PRO A 259 -26.03 -3.97 -3.37
C PRO A 259 -25.88 -5.06 -4.43
N HIS A 260 -26.03 -4.72 -5.71
CA HIS A 260 -25.89 -5.68 -6.81
C HIS A 260 -24.44 -6.15 -6.99
N VAL A 261 -23.45 -5.26 -6.79
CA VAL A 261 -22.02 -5.62 -6.81
C VAL A 261 -21.68 -6.54 -5.64
N GLU A 262 -22.15 -6.20 -4.44
CA GLU A 262 -21.93 -6.97 -3.21
C GLU A 262 -22.54 -8.39 -3.33
N GLU A 263 -23.77 -8.50 -3.83
CA GLU A 263 -24.43 -9.79 -4.11
C GLU A 263 -23.66 -10.61 -5.16
N ALA A 264 -23.25 -10.00 -6.26
CA ALA A 264 -22.46 -10.67 -7.30
C ALA A 264 -21.10 -11.15 -6.78
N ILE A 265 -20.48 -10.40 -5.85
CA ILE A 265 -19.25 -10.85 -5.19
C ILE A 265 -19.51 -12.07 -4.31
N VAL A 266 -20.58 -12.07 -3.49
CA VAL A 266 -20.94 -13.23 -2.67
C VAL A 266 -21.18 -14.46 -3.54
N ASP A 267 -21.92 -14.32 -4.67
CA ASP A 267 -22.14 -15.42 -5.61
C ASP A 267 -20.84 -16.02 -6.15
N ARG A 268 -19.89 -15.17 -6.52
CA ARG A 268 -18.57 -15.60 -7.01
C ARG A 268 -17.75 -16.29 -5.91
N VAL A 269 -17.77 -15.74 -4.69
CA VAL A 269 -17.08 -16.34 -3.53
C VAL A 269 -17.63 -17.73 -3.23
N LEU A 270 -18.94 -17.90 -3.26
CA LEU A 270 -19.58 -19.18 -2.96
C LEU A 270 -19.32 -20.25 -4.03
N GLN A 271 -19.02 -19.85 -5.27
CA GLN A 271 -18.65 -20.75 -6.38
C GLN A 271 -17.19 -21.26 -6.30
N HIS A 272 -16.34 -20.65 -5.47
CA HIS A 272 -14.92 -20.93 -5.35
C HIS A 272 -14.55 -21.38 -3.94
N ARG A 273 -13.43 -22.07 -3.80
CA ARG A 273 -12.95 -22.56 -2.50
C ARG A 273 -12.22 -21.46 -1.72
N SER A 274 -11.45 -20.65 -2.44
CA SER A 274 -10.68 -19.55 -1.87
C SER A 274 -10.67 -18.35 -2.82
N THR A 275 -11.01 -17.18 -2.29
CA THR A 275 -11.10 -15.95 -3.06
C THR A 275 -10.41 -14.80 -2.32
N ILE A 276 -9.64 -13.99 -3.03
CA ILE A 276 -9.16 -12.71 -2.51
C ILE A 276 -9.92 -11.59 -3.22
N VAL A 277 -10.55 -10.71 -2.45
CA VAL A 277 -11.20 -9.50 -2.95
C VAL A 277 -10.30 -8.30 -2.65
N PHE A 278 -9.77 -7.66 -3.68
CA PHE A 278 -8.96 -6.46 -3.51
C PHE A 278 -9.80 -5.20 -3.57
N ALA A 279 -9.56 -4.31 -2.61
CA ALA A 279 -10.11 -2.96 -2.52
C ALA A 279 -8.97 -1.93 -2.52
N ASN A 280 -9.24 -0.73 -3.05
CA ASN A 280 -8.21 0.31 -3.17
C ASN A 280 -8.00 1.12 -1.88
N SER A 281 -8.93 1.02 -0.92
CA SER A 281 -8.79 1.69 0.38
C SER A 281 -9.14 0.76 1.54
N ARG A 282 -8.54 1.04 2.71
CA ARG A 282 -8.84 0.31 3.95
C ARG A 282 -10.31 0.44 4.33
N ARG A 283 -10.89 1.64 4.16
CA ARG A 283 -12.31 1.90 4.41
C ARG A 283 -13.21 1.01 3.55
N LEU A 284 -12.91 0.89 2.25
CA LEU A 284 -13.68 0.02 1.36
C LEU A 284 -13.52 -1.45 1.74
N ALA A 285 -12.31 -1.88 2.14
CA ALA A 285 -12.08 -3.25 2.58
C ALA A 285 -12.91 -3.61 3.81
N GLU A 286 -12.94 -2.75 4.83
CA GLU A 286 -13.75 -2.96 6.03
C GLU A 286 -15.25 -2.97 5.71
N ARG A 287 -15.73 -2.01 4.91
CA ARG A 287 -17.12 -1.95 4.50
C ARG A 287 -17.55 -3.20 3.72
N LEU A 288 -16.77 -3.62 2.73
CA LEU A 288 -17.05 -4.82 1.96
C LEU A 288 -17.06 -6.08 2.85
N THR A 289 -16.08 -6.23 3.75
CA THR A 289 -16.04 -7.36 4.68
C THR A 289 -17.33 -7.48 5.46
N ALA A 290 -17.81 -6.37 6.03
CA ALA A 290 -19.04 -6.36 6.79
C ALA A 290 -20.26 -6.71 5.93
N ARG A 291 -20.39 -6.08 4.75
CA ARG A 291 -21.52 -6.29 3.85
C ARG A 291 -21.59 -7.72 3.30
N LEU A 292 -20.45 -8.30 2.92
CA LEU A 292 -20.40 -9.69 2.44
C LEU A 292 -20.84 -10.68 3.54
N ASN A 293 -20.48 -10.43 4.79
CA ASN A 293 -20.91 -11.25 5.93
C ASN A 293 -22.40 -11.07 6.23
N GLU A 294 -22.94 -9.85 6.15
CA GLU A 294 -24.37 -9.58 6.30
C GLU A 294 -25.20 -10.31 5.25
N ILE A 295 -24.87 -10.16 3.96
CA ILE A 295 -25.56 -10.87 2.86
C ILE A 295 -25.47 -12.39 3.04
N TYR A 296 -24.33 -12.90 3.49
CA TYR A 296 -24.16 -14.33 3.74
C TYR A 296 -25.02 -14.81 4.90
N ALA A 297 -25.09 -14.03 6.00
CA ALA A 297 -25.97 -14.34 7.15
C ALA A 297 -27.45 -14.33 6.75
N GLU A 298 -27.89 -13.34 5.97
CA GLU A 298 -29.24 -13.27 5.43
C GLU A 298 -29.60 -14.52 4.57
N ARG A 299 -28.68 -14.96 3.72
CA ARG A 299 -28.85 -16.17 2.91
C ARG A 299 -28.92 -17.47 3.72
N LEU A 300 -28.33 -17.47 4.93
CA LEU A 300 -28.42 -18.57 5.89
C LEU A 300 -29.68 -18.48 6.79
N GLY A 301 -30.47 -17.41 6.67
CA GLY A 301 -31.65 -17.17 7.51
C GLY A 301 -31.31 -16.75 8.93
N ILE A 302 -30.13 -16.19 9.16
CA ILE A 302 -29.69 -15.66 10.45
C ILE A 302 -30.22 -14.22 10.57
N GLU A 303 -31.00 -13.96 11.64
CA GLU A 303 -31.50 -12.60 11.90
C GLU A 303 -30.34 -11.68 12.29
N LEU A 304 -30.22 -10.57 11.58
CA LEU A 304 -29.27 -9.51 11.90
C LEU A 304 -29.87 -8.55 12.93
N PRO A 305 -29.06 -7.97 13.84
CA PRO A 305 -29.55 -6.95 14.76
C PRO A 305 -30.11 -5.74 13.99
N GLU A 306 -31.26 -5.22 14.44
CA GLU A 306 -31.87 -4.04 13.80
C GLU A 306 -30.89 -2.85 13.82
N PRO A 307 -30.67 -2.17 12.67
CA PRO A 307 -29.86 -0.98 12.61
C PRO A 307 -30.47 0.13 13.46
N THR A 308 -29.69 0.75 14.31
CA THR A 308 -30.12 1.93 15.08
C THR A 308 -30.57 3.05 14.12
N ILE A 309 -31.57 3.85 14.51
CA ILE A 309 -32.20 4.91 13.67
C ILE A 309 -31.19 5.84 12.96
N ALA A 310 -30.01 6.04 13.53
CA ALA A 310 -28.89 6.77 12.92
C ALA A 310 -28.29 6.09 11.66
N ALA A 311 -28.45 4.78 11.49
CA ALA A 311 -27.94 4.02 10.35
C ALA A 311 -28.89 4.02 9.15
N ALA A 312 -30.14 4.43 9.32
CA ALA A 312 -31.16 4.44 8.28
C ALA A 312 -31.03 5.62 7.28
N MET A 313 -30.13 6.56 7.53
CA MET A 313 -29.90 7.69 6.60
C MET A 313 -28.88 7.30 5.52
N PRO A 314 -29.26 7.31 4.22
CA PRO A 314 -28.37 6.90 3.11
C PRO A 314 -27.06 7.71 2.99
N ALA A 315 -27.02 8.91 3.55
CA ALA A 315 -25.84 9.78 3.54
C ALA A 315 -24.74 9.39 4.55
N GLN A 316 -25.05 8.51 5.52
CA GLN A 316 -24.09 8.03 6.53
C GLN A 316 -23.73 6.55 6.32
N SER A 317 -23.33 6.17 5.13
CA SER A 317 -22.99 4.80 4.70
C SER A 317 -21.74 4.19 5.36
N GLY A 318 -21.50 4.46 6.63
CA GLY A 318 -20.32 4.00 7.37
C GLY A 318 -20.62 3.12 8.59
N GLN A 319 -21.87 2.65 8.77
CA GLN A 319 -22.24 1.75 9.86
C GLN A 319 -22.52 0.34 9.33
N THR A 320 -22.26 -0.69 10.14
CA THR A 320 -22.48 -2.10 9.82
C THR A 320 -23.30 -2.73 10.93
N ALA A 321 -24.19 -3.69 10.59
CA ALA A 321 -25.05 -4.37 11.56
C ALA A 321 -24.32 -5.39 12.45
N GLY A 322 -23.18 -5.93 11.96
CA GLY A 322 -22.44 -7.01 12.60
C GLY A 322 -23.12 -8.37 12.41
N ALA A 323 -22.44 -9.31 11.75
CA ALA A 323 -22.96 -10.65 11.50
C ALA A 323 -22.13 -11.71 12.23
N ASP A 324 -22.78 -12.70 12.82
CA ASP A 324 -22.08 -13.84 13.46
C ASP A 324 -21.54 -14.83 12.42
N ALA A 325 -22.16 -14.90 11.23
CA ALA A 325 -21.68 -15.76 10.14
C ALA A 325 -20.50 -15.10 9.41
N VAL A 326 -19.37 -15.80 9.33
CA VAL A 326 -18.15 -15.28 8.74
C VAL A 326 -17.89 -15.93 7.38
N LEU A 327 -18.17 -15.21 6.28
CA LEU A 327 -17.75 -15.54 4.93
C LEU A 327 -16.40 -14.93 4.60
N ALA A 328 -16.16 -13.70 5.06
CA ALA A 328 -15.01 -12.88 4.71
C ALA A 328 -14.36 -12.24 5.95
N LYS A 329 -13.04 -12.02 5.89
CA LYS A 329 -12.27 -11.25 6.88
C LYS A 329 -11.42 -10.18 6.18
N ALA A 330 -11.23 -9.03 6.85
CA ALA A 330 -10.41 -7.93 6.32
C ALA A 330 -8.92 -8.19 6.57
N HIS A 331 -8.08 -7.80 5.59
CA HIS A 331 -6.62 -7.87 5.68
C HIS A 331 -5.97 -6.61 5.12
N HIS A 332 -5.53 -5.72 5.99
CA HIS A 332 -4.83 -4.49 5.62
C HIS A 332 -3.85 -4.04 6.70
N GLY A 333 -3.01 -3.05 6.39
CA GLY A 333 -1.92 -2.61 7.25
C GLY A 333 -2.32 -2.13 8.65
N SER A 334 -3.57 -1.66 8.83
CA SER A 334 -4.08 -1.18 10.12
C SER A 334 -4.64 -2.28 11.02
N VAL A 335 -4.79 -3.51 10.52
CA VAL A 335 -5.14 -4.70 11.33
C VAL A 335 -3.90 -5.23 12.04
N SER A 336 -4.02 -5.71 13.27
CA SER A 336 -2.90 -6.25 14.05
C SER A 336 -2.19 -7.40 13.32
N LYS A 337 -0.91 -7.61 13.65
CA LYS A 337 -0.10 -8.67 13.05
C LYS A 337 -0.69 -10.05 13.33
N GLU A 338 -1.14 -10.27 14.55
CA GLU A 338 -1.69 -11.54 15.02
C GLU A 338 -2.97 -11.88 14.26
N GLN A 339 -3.86 -10.91 14.08
CA GLN A 339 -5.10 -11.07 13.32
C GLN A 339 -4.81 -11.34 11.84
N ARG A 340 -3.87 -10.61 11.24
CA ARG A 340 -3.49 -10.87 9.84
C ARG A 340 -2.93 -12.27 9.63
N ALA A 341 -2.04 -12.73 10.52
CA ALA A 341 -1.50 -14.09 10.46
C ALA A 341 -2.58 -15.17 10.61
N LEU A 342 -3.59 -14.93 11.47
CA LEU A 342 -4.74 -15.83 11.61
C LEU A 342 -5.56 -15.88 10.31
N VAL A 343 -5.87 -14.75 9.71
CA VAL A 343 -6.62 -14.65 8.44
C VAL A 343 -5.88 -15.38 7.31
N GLU A 344 -4.56 -15.21 7.22
CA GLU A 344 -3.71 -15.90 6.25
C GLU A 344 -3.76 -17.43 6.42
N GLU A 345 -3.67 -17.92 7.66
CA GLU A 345 -3.72 -19.36 7.95
C GLU A 345 -5.11 -19.97 7.71
N GLU A 346 -6.18 -19.26 8.06
CA GLU A 346 -7.55 -19.69 7.80
C GLU A 346 -7.87 -19.77 6.30
N LEU A 347 -7.34 -18.85 5.48
CA LEU A 347 -7.48 -18.93 4.02
C LEU A 347 -6.69 -20.11 3.46
N LYS A 348 -5.44 -20.32 3.90
CA LYS A 348 -4.59 -21.45 3.49
C LYS A 348 -5.22 -22.80 3.80
N SER A 349 -5.80 -22.94 4.99
CA SER A 349 -6.45 -24.18 5.43
C SER A 349 -7.82 -24.41 4.79
N GLY A 350 -8.37 -23.39 4.11
CA GLY A 350 -9.70 -23.45 3.49
C GLY A 350 -10.87 -23.32 4.50
N ILE A 351 -10.58 -22.92 5.75
CA ILE A 351 -11.61 -22.59 6.73
C ILE A 351 -12.32 -21.30 6.33
N LEU A 352 -11.55 -20.29 5.91
CA LEU A 352 -12.05 -19.01 5.40
C LEU A 352 -12.11 -19.04 3.88
N ARG A 353 -13.27 -18.72 3.29
CA ARG A 353 -13.47 -18.69 1.84
C ARG A 353 -13.02 -17.40 1.18
N CYS A 354 -13.08 -16.29 1.90
CA CYS A 354 -12.83 -14.96 1.34
C CYS A 354 -11.96 -14.11 2.26
N VAL A 355 -10.99 -13.41 1.65
CA VAL A 355 -10.25 -12.34 2.33
C VAL A 355 -10.44 -11.06 1.52
N VAL A 356 -10.86 -9.99 2.19
CA VAL A 356 -10.94 -8.65 1.59
C VAL A 356 -9.67 -7.88 1.96
N ALA A 357 -8.85 -7.58 0.96
CA ALA A 357 -7.51 -7.03 1.17
C ALA A 357 -7.29 -5.70 0.44
N THR A 358 -6.32 -4.94 0.94
CA THR A 358 -5.72 -3.82 0.21
C THR A 358 -4.38 -4.25 -0.38
N SER A 359 -3.46 -3.32 -0.63
CA SER A 359 -2.09 -3.62 -1.09
C SER A 359 -1.28 -4.56 -0.16
N SER A 360 -1.77 -4.84 1.03
CA SER A 360 -1.09 -5.73 1.99
C SER A 360 -0.86 -7.17 1.48
N LEU A 361 -1.69 -7.65 0.54
CA LEU A 361 -1.55 -8.96 -0.10
C LEU A 361 -1.07 -8.88 -1.57
N GLU A 362 -0.65 -7.71 -2.04
CA GLU A 362 -0.03 -7.56 -3.37
C GLU A 362 1.33 -8.25 -3.43
N LEU A 363 2.12 -8.16 -2.36
CA LEU A 363 3.48 -8.69 -2.30
C LEU A 363 3.49 -10.17 -1.89
N GLY A 364 4.55 -10.86 -2.25
CA GLY A 364 4.78 -12.30 -2.32
C GLY A 364 4.56 -13.17 -1.07
N ILE A 365 3.61 -12.83 -0.20
CA ILE A 365 3.19 -13.73 0.89
C ILE A 365 2.53 -14.97 0.27
N ASP A 366 2.93 -16.15 0.73
CA ASP A 366 2.30 -17.40 0.32
C ASP A 366 0.90 -17.52 0.95
N MET A 367 -0.14 -17.42 0.13
CA MET A 367 -1.54 -17.52 0.54
C MET A 367 -2.16 -18.90 0.23
N GLY A 368 -1.32 -19.89 -0.17
CA GLY A 368 -1.81 -21.17 -0.62
C GLY A 368 -2.48 -21.11 -2.01
N ALA A 369 -3.38 -22.03 -2.28
CA ALA A 369 -4.11 -22.08 -3.55
C ALA A 369 -5.28 -21.09 -3.52
N VAL A 370 -5.17 -20.01 -4.28
CA VAL A 370 -6.25 -19.03 -4.49
C VAL A 370 -6.87 -19.29 -5.87
N ASP A 371 -8.17 -19.55 -5.90
CA ASP A 371 -8.89 -19.91 -7.12
C ASP A 371 -9.29 -18.69 -7.95
N LEU A 372 -9.71 -17.61 -7.25
CA LEU A 372 -10.23 -16.41 -7.88
C LEU A 372 -9.71 -15.16 -7.18
N VAL A 373 -9.37 -14.15 -7.97
CA VAL A 373 -9.19 -12.78 -7.51
C VAL A 373 -10.35 -11.92 -7.99
N ILE A 374 -10.92 -11.16 -7.08
CA ILE A 374 -11.90 -10.12 -7.38
C ILE A 374 -11.26 -8.77 -7.11
N GLN A 375 -11.36 -7.86 -8.06
CA GLN A 375 -10.92 -6.48 -7.91
C GLN A 375 -12.14 -5.57 -7.90
N VAL A 376 -12.33 -4.82 -6.82
CA VAL A 376 -13.37 -3.79 -6.72
C VAL A 376 -12.76 -2.43 -7.00
N GLU A 377 -13.38 -1.66 -7.87
CA GLU A 377 -12.82 -0.47 -8.54
C GLU A 377 -11.61 -0.82 -9.44
N ALA A 378 -11.25 0.07 -10.35
CA ALA A 378 -10.04 -0.10 -11.15
C ALA A 378 -8.80 -0.18 -10.24
N PRO A 379 -7.87 -1.10 -10.46
CA PRO A 379 -6.61 -1.09 -9.72
C PRO A 379 -5.84 0.21 -9.99
N PRO A 380 -5.03 0.68 -9.04
CA PRO A 380 -4.35 1.98 -9.15
C PRO A 380 -3.36 2.06 -10.32
N SER A 381 -2.86 0.93 -10.78
CA SER A 381 -1.98 0.80 -11.94
C SER A 381 -2.05 -0.60 -12.53
N ALA A 382 -1.61 -0.79 -13.78
CA ALA A 382 -1.51 -2.10 -14.39
C ALA A 382 -0.51 -3.00 -13.64
N ALA A 383 0.59 -2.44 -13.16
CA ALA A 383 1.57 -3.18 -12.37
C ALA A 383 0.96 -3.73 -11.07
N SER A 384 0.25 -2.90 -10.30
CA SER A 384 -0.47 -3.33 -9.08
C SER A 384 -1.54 -4.37 -9.42
N GLY A 385 -2.35 -4.15 -10.46
CA GLY A 385 -3.36 -5.09 -10.92
C GLY A 385 -2.79 -6.47 -11.23
N LEU A 386 -1.68 -6.55 -11.97
CA LEU A 386 -1.00 -7.82 -12.27
C LEU A 386 -0.47 -8.52 -11.02
N GLN A 387 0.03 -7.78 -10.03
CA GLN A 387 0.49 -8.35 -8.76
C GLN A 387 -0.68 -8.93 -7.96
N ARG A 388 -1.83 -8.23 -7.90
CA ARG A 388 -3.07 -8.69 -7.27
C ARG A 388 -3.62 -9.94 -7.95
N ILE A 389 -3.84 -9.88 -9.26
CA ILE A 389 -4.42 -10.98 -10.04
C ILE A 389 -3.47 -12.18 -10.08
N GLY A 390 -2.17 -11.91 -10.04
CA GLY A 390 -1.14 -12.93 -9.92
C GLY A 390 -1.20 -13.77 -8.65
N ARG A 391 -2.01 -13.41 -7.65
CA ARG A 391 -2.28 -14.26 -6.48
C ARG A 391 -3.12 -15.46 -6.82
N ALA A 392 -4.04 -15.40 -7.80
CA ALA A 392 -4.74 -16.55 -8.31
C ALA A 392 -3.83 -17.39 -9.21
N GLY A 393 -4.04 -18.72 -9.21
CA GLY A 393 -3.25 -19.64 -10.03
C GLY A 393 -1.76 -19.54 -9.72
N HIS A 394 -1.36 -19.80 -8.48
CA HIS A 394 0.02 -19.56 -8.01
C HIS A 394 1.02 -20.62 -8.48
N GLN A 395 0.56 -21.76 -9.04
CA GLN A 395 1.44 -22.82 -9.54
C GLN A 395 1.88 -22.55 -10.99
N VAL A 396 3.00 -23.16 -11.37
CA VAL A 396 3.52 -23.04 -12.74
C VAL A 396 2.54 -23.69 -13.73
N GLY A 397 2.11 -22.90 -14.71
CA GLY A 397 1.16 -23.37 -15.73
C GLY A 397 -0.33 -23.14 -15.42
N GLU A 398 -0.66 -22.66 -14.22
CA GLU A 398 -2.04 -22.29 -13.87
C GLU A 398 -2.44 -20.93 -14.45
N ILE A 399 -3.74 -20.82 -14.79
CA ILE A 399 -4.34 -19.58 -15.27
C ILE A 399 -4.75 -18.71 -14.08
N SER A 400 -4.31 -17.45 -14.07
CA SER A 400 -4.77 -16.47 -13.09
C SER A 400 -6.12 -15.90 -13.52
N ARG A 401 -7.19 -16.20 -12.76
CA ARG A 401 -8.55 -15.74 -13.02
C ARG A 401 -8.91 -14.54 -12.17
N ALA A 402 -9.51 -13.54 -12.81
CA ALA A 402 -9.99 -12.35 -12.11
C ALA A 402 -11.31 -11.83 -12.66
N SER A 403 -12.14 -11.28 -11.73
CA SER A 403 -13.32 -10.49 -12.04
C SER A 403 -13.12 -9.07 -11.50
N LEU A 404 -13.30 -8.06 -12.36
CA LEU A 404 -13.16 -6.66 -11.99
C LEU A 404 -14.54 -6.01 -11.96
N PHE A 405 -14.91 -5.40 -10.84
CA PHE A 405 -16.19 -4.75 -10.61
C PHE A 405 -16.01 -3.24 -10.53
N PRO A 406 -16.33 -2.48 -11.59
CA PRO A 406 -16.34 -1.03 -11.55
C PRO A 406 -17.36 -0.49 -10.55
N LYS A 407 -17.03 0.63 -9.92
CA LYS A 407 -17.85 1.26 -8.88
C LYS A 407 -18.98 2.13 -9.43
N HIS A 408 -18.74 2.80 -10.54
CA HIS A 408 -19.67 3.70 -11.22
C HIS A 408 -19.34 3.75 -12.72
N ARG A 409 -20.23 4.37 -13.55
CA ARG A 409 -20.07 4.37 -15.01
C ARG A 409 -18.72 4.88 -15.51
N SER A 410 -18.17 5.95 -14.92
CA SER A 410 -16.86 6.46 -15.32
C SER A 410 -15.70 5.54 -14.91
N ASP A 411 -15.86 4.71 -13.86
CA ASP A 411 -14.88 3.71 -13.46
C ASP A 411 -14.83 2.52 -14.42
N VAL A 412 -15.90 2.26 -15.20
CA VAL A 412 -15.89 1.25 -16.27
C VAL A 412 -14.82 1.57 -17.30
N LEU A 413 -14.70 2.84 -17.71
CA LEU A 413 -13.67 3.30 -18.64
C LEU A 413 -12.26 3.05 -18.09
N HIS A 414 -12.04 3.40 -16.83
CA HIS A 414 -10.76 3.20 -16.17
C HIS A 414 -10.41 1.71 -16.03
N THR A 415 -11.39 0.91 -15.59
CA THR A 415 -11.22 -0.54 -15.43
C THR A 415 -10.93 -1.22 -16.76
N ALA A 416 -11.59 -0.82 -17.85
CA ALA A 416 -11.36 -1.34 -19.19
C ALA A 416 -9.90 -1.15 -19.63
N ILE A 417 -9.40 0.09 -19.58
CA ILE A 417 -8.04 0.39 -20.08
C ILE A 417 -6.96 -0.23 -19.20
N VAL A 418 -7.15 -0.29 -17.87
CA VAL A 418 -6.21 -0.97 -16.99
C VAL A 418 -6.18 -2.46 -17.30
N THR A 419 -7.34 -3.09 -17.51
CA THR A 419 -7.43 -4.52 -17.86
C THR A 419 -6.71 -4.81 -19.18
N GLU A 420 -6.93 -4.00 -20.20
CA GLU A 420 -6.24 -4.12 -21.47
C GLU A 420 -4.72 -4.00 -21.30
N ARG A 421 -4.25 -2.99 -20.59
CA ARG A 421 -2.82 -2.80 -20.32
C ARG A 421 -2.22 -3.97 -19.56
N MET A 422 -2.96 -4.55 -18.61
CA MET A 422 -2.53 -5.77 -17.89
C MET A 422 -2.40 -6.97 -18.84
N LEU A 423 -3.38 -7.19 -19.71
CA LEU A 423 -3.35 -8.28 -20.69
C LEU A 423 -2.20 -8.10 -21.71
N ALA A 424 -1.91 -6.86 -22.10
CA ALA A 424 -0.81 -6.52 -22.99
C ALA A 424 0.57 -6.43 -22.30
N GLY A 425 0.63 -6.58 -20.96
CA GLY A 425 1.88 -6.42 -20.19
C GLY A 425 2.44 -4.98 -20.19
N GLN A 426 1.61 -3.99 -20.48
CA GLN A 426 1.98 -2.58 -20.54
C GLN A 426 1.89 -1.93 -19.16
N ILE A 427 2.87 -2.22 -18.31
CA ILE A 427 2.98 -1.65 -16.97
C ILE A 427 3.58 -0.23 -16.99
N GLU A 428 3.28 0.53 -15.96
CA GLU A 428 3.78 1.89 -15.76
C GLU A 428 5.28 1.88 -15.40
N ALA A 429 5.97 2.99 -15.74
CA ALA A 429 7.38 3.13 -15.44
C ALA A 429 7.61 3.40 -13.95
N ILE A 430 8.57 2.69 -13.36
CA ILE A 430 9.10 2.99 -12.04
C ILE A 430 10.04 4.19 -12.15
N GLN A 431 9.88 5.15 -11.23
CA GLN A 431 10.78 6.29 -11.07
C GLN A 431 11.36 6.29 -9.66
N VAL A 432 12.67 6.21 -9.56
CA VAL A 432 13.37 6.31 -8.27
C VAL A 432 13.34 7.76 -7.80
N PRO A 433 12.91 8.07 -6.55
CA PRO A 433 12.93 9.41 -6.02
C PRO A 433 14.32 10.03 -6.11
N GLN A 434 14.40 11.28 -6.58
CA GLN A 434 15.67 11.99 -6.73
C GLN A 434 15.87 12.97 -5.57
N ASN A 435 17.03 12.88 -4.94
CA ASN A 435 17.51 13.78 -3.89
C ASN A 435 16.51 14.05 -2.75
N PRO A 436 15.93 13.01 -2.07
CA PRO A 436 15.05 13.23 -0.94
C PRO A 436 15.84 13.74 0.27
N LEU A 437 15.86 15.06 0.48
CA LEU A 437 16.73 15.72 1.46
C LEU A 437 16.39 15.38 2.92
N ASP A 438 15.15 15.02 3.20
CA ASP A 438 14.72 14.48 4.49
C ASP A 438 15.43 13.15 4.83
N ILE A 439 15.59 12.27 3.85
CA ILE A 439 16.34 11.02 4.00
C ILE A 439 17.83 11.32 4.15
N LEU A 440 18.38 12.24 3.37
CA LEU A 440 19.76 12.69 3.52
C LEU A 440 20.02 13.21 4.94
N ALA A 441 19.18 14.09 5.45
CA ALA A 441 19.27 14.64 6.79
C ALA A 441 19.25 13.54 7.87
N GLN A 442 18.26 12.63 7.79
CA GLN A 442 18.10 11.52 8.75
C GLN A 442 19.33 10.61 8.77
N GLN A 443 19.80 10.20 7.59
CA GLN A 443 20.95 9.30 7.44
C GLN A 443 22.26 9.96 7.88
N THR A 444 22.41 11.27 7.62
CA THR A 444 23.58 12.06 8.07
C THR A 444 23.66 12.14 9.59
N VAL A 445 22.55 12.46 10.26
CA VAL A 445 22.48 12.48 11.73
C VAL A 445 22.81 11.10 12.32
N ALA A 446 22.26 10.04 11.74
CA ALA A 446 22.48 8.69 12.20
C ALA A 446 23.94 8.21 12.04
N ALA A 447 24.60 8.61 10.96
CA ALA A 447 25.99 8.26 10.70
C ALA A 447 26.94 9.09 11.62
N ALA A 448 26.75 10.41 11.69
CA ALA A 448 27.54 11.31 12.53
C ALA A 448 27.38 11.05 14.05
N ALA A 449 26.29 10.39 14.46
CA ALA A 449 26.04 10.06 15.86
C ALA A 449 26.91 8.92 16.40
N LEU A 450 27.53 8.11 15.52
CA LEU A 450 28.37 6.97 15.91
C LEU A 450 29.87 7.31 15.94
N ALA A 451 30.31 8.08 14.95
CA ALA A 451 31.70 8.50 14.80
C ALA A 451 31.77 9.81 13.98
N PRO A 452 32.85 10.59 14.09
CA PRO A 452 33.07 11.72 13.21
C PRO A 452 33.05 11.29 11.74
N LEU A 453 32.34 12.04 10.89
CA LEU A 453 32.27 11.83 9.46
C LEU A 453 33.10 12.88 8.74
N HIS A 454 33.95 12.50 7.82
CA HIS A 454 34.56 13.41 6.86
C HIS A 454 33.55 13.80 5.79
N VAL A 455 33.32 15.10 5.62
CA VAL A 455 32.28 15.65 4.75
C VAL A 455 32.42 15.18 3.29
N GLU A 456 33.65 15.14 2.77
CA GLU A 456 33.91 14.69 1.40
C GLU A 456 33.62 13.20 1.22
N GLU A 457 34.10 12.35 2.13
CA GLU A 457 33.85 10.91 2.09
C GLU A 457 32.37 10.61 2.24
N TRP A 458 31.67 11.37 3.06
CA TRP A 458 30.22 11.24 3.22
C TRP A 458 29.46 11.65 1.96
N PHE A 459 29.86 12.76 1.32
CA PHE A 459 29.27 13.19 0.04
C PHE A 459 29.45 12.13 -1.04
N GLU A 460 30.64 11.58 -1.19
CA GLU A 460 30.90 10.51 -2.16
C GLU A 460 30.11 9.24 -1.82
N THR A 461 30.00 8.86 -0.53
CA THR A 461 29.19 7.72 -0.10
C THR A 461 27.71 7.91 -0.46
N VAL A 462 27.16 9.11 -0.22
CA VAL A 462 25.78 9.45 -0.56
C VAL A 462 25.55 9.35 -2.06
N LYS A 463 26.44 9.91 -2.87
CA LYS A 463 26.34 9.91 -4.35
C LYS A 463 26.46 8.52 -4.98
N ARG A 464 27.02 7.55 -4.31
CA ARG A 464 27.03 6.17 -4.78
C ARG A 464 25.64 5.56 -4.87
N SER A 465 24.70 6.00 -4.03
CA SER A 465 23.33 5.52 -4.08
C SER A 465 22.53 6.15 -5.24
N ALA A 466 21.72 5.36 -5.93
CA ALA A 466 20.96 5.82 -7.10
C ALA A 466 20.06 7.05 -6.83
N PRO A 467 19.34 7.14 -5.69
CA PRO A 467 18.53 8.32 -5.37
C PRO A 467 19.31 9.63 -5.29
N PHE A 468 20.58 9.58 -4.95
CA PHE A 468 21.41 10.77 -4.71
C PHE A 468 22.53 10.98 -5.74
N ARG A 469 22.55 10.19 -6.81
CA ARG A 469 23.61 10.28 -7.83
C ARG A 469 23.73 11.67 -8.44
N SER A 470 22.62 12.37 -8.59
CA SER A 470 22.55 13.75 -9.15
C SER A 470 22.52 14.83 -8.06
N LEU A 471 22.85 14.50 -6.79
CA LEU A 471 22.77 15.46 -5.69
C LEU A 471 23.76 16.63 -5.91
N PRO A 472 23.28 17.87 -6.05
CA PRO A 472 24.16 19.02 -6.14
C PRO A 472 24.89 19.25 -4.83
N ARG A 473 26.16 19.67 -4.91
CA ARG A 473 26.97 20.01 -3.72
C ARG A 473 26.29 21.07 -2.85
N SER A 474 25.69 22.08 -3.47
CA SER A 474 24.97 23.16 -2.76
C SER A 474 23.79 22.63 -1.94
N ALA A 475 23.00 21.69 -2.49
CA ALA A 475 21.88 21.08 -1.73
C ALA A 475 22.37 20.19 -0.58
N PHE A 476 23.46 19.47 -0.79
CA PHE A 476 24.12 18.69 0.26
C PHE A 476 24.59 19.62 1.40
N GLU A 477 25.35 20.66 1.11
CA GLU A 477 25.86 21.62 2.11
C GLU A 477 24.73 22.40 2.81
N ALA A 478 23.69 22.80 2.09
CA ALA A 478 22.51 23.44 2.70
C ALA A 478 21.82 22.49 3.70
N THR A 479 21.76 21.18 3.40
CA THR A 479 21.24 20.18 4.34
C THR A 479 22.13 20.07 5.59
N LEU A 480 23.46 20.10 5.41
CA LEU A 480 24.38 20.09 6.55
C LEU A 480 24.28 21.38 7.39
N ASP A 481 24.09 22.54 6.74
CA ASP A 481 23.87 23.81 7.45
C ASP A 481 22.60 23.78 8.30
N LEU A 482 21.49 23.28 7.74
CA LEU A 482 20.25 23.07 8.47
C LEU A 482 20.48 22.18 9.72
N LEU A 483 21.17 21.05 9.56
CA LEU A 483 21.46 20.13 10.65
C LEU A 483 22.42 20.71 11.70
N ALA A 484 23.29 21.63 11.31
CA ALA A 484 24.22 22.32 12.19
C ALA A 484 23.60 23.57 12.88
N GLY A 485 22.35 23.92 12.55
CA GLY A 485 21.61 25.04 13.14
C GLY A 485 21.83 26.36 12.43
N ARG A 486 22.27 26.35 11.17
CA ARG A 486 22.30 27.53 10.31
C ARG A 486 21.02 27.57 9.51
N PHE A 487 20.05 28.31 9.97
CA PHE A 487 18.72 28.37 9.36
C PHE A 487 18.60 29.53 8.37
N PRO A 488 17.87 29.36 7.26
CA PRO A 488 17.67 30.42 6.27
C PRO A 488 16.72 31.53 6.76
N SER A 489 15.87 31.25 7.74
CA SER A 489 14.95 32.23 8.35
C SER A 489 14.61 31.84 9.80
N ASP A 490 14.03 32.78 10.54
CA ASP A 490 13.61 32.61 11.94
C ASP A 490 12.48 31.56 12.09
N GLU A 491 11.75 31.24 11.03
CA GLU A 491 10.71 30.21 11.03
C GLU A 491 11.25 28.82 11.40
N PHE A 492 12.55 28.57 11.15
CA PHE A 492 13.22 27.32 11.50
C PHE A 492 13.90 27.33 12.87
N ALA A 493 13.79 28.42 13.65
CA ALA A 493 14.49 28.58 14.93
C ALA A 493 14.10 27.51 15.98
N GLU A 494 12.92 26.89 15.85
CA GLU A 494 12.47 25.76 16.69
C GLU A 494 13.23 24.46 16.41
N LEU A 495 13.84 24.31 15.23
CA LEU A 495 14.64 23.16 14.87
C LEU A 495 15.98 23.20 15.61
N ARG A 496 16.17 22.31 16.57
CA ARG A 496 17.43 22.22 17.31
C ARG A 496 18.53 21.61 16.44
N PRO A 497 19.78 22.17 16.47
CA PRO A 497 20.91 21.55 15.78
C PRO A 497 21.12 20.11 16.22
N ARG A 498 21.42 19.22 15.26
CA ARG A 498 21.62 17.77 15.49
C ARG A 498 23.07 17.36 15.35
N VAL A 499 23.87 18.13 14.62
CA VAL A 499 25.29 17.88 14.40
C VAL A 499 26.10 19.13 14.70
N VAL A 500 27.40 18.94 14.89
CA VAL A 500 28.40 20.00 14.87
C VAL A 500 29.21 19.84 13.59
N TRP A 501 29.31 20.88 12.80
CA TRP A 501 30.13 20.92 11.60
C TRP A 501 31.40 21.73 11.86
N ASP A 502 32.54 21.07 12.01
CA ASP A 502 33.85 21.68 12.00
C ASP A 502 34.26 21.92 10.54
N ARG A 503 34.26 23.19 10.13
CA ARG A 503 34.54 23.58 8.75
C ARG A 503 36.03 23.47 8.43
N ASP A 504 36.90 23.71 9.41
CA ASP A 504 38.34 23.71 9.24
C ASP A 504 38.86 22.25 9.12
N ALA A 505 38.34 21.38 9.98
CA ALA A 505 38.65 19.96 9.93
C ALA A 505 37.85 19.20 8.86
N GLY A 506 36.82 19.78 8.26
CA GLY A 506 35.92 19.12 7.30
C GLY A 506 35.16 17.95 7.89
N THR A 507 34.78 18.01 9.16
CA THR A 507 34.15 16.90 9.88
C THR A 507 32.79 17.24 10.47
N LEU A 508 31.90 16.23 10.52
CA LEU A 508 30.60 16.27 11.17
C LEU A 508 30.62 15.35 12.39
N THR A 509 30.14 15.83 13.52
CA THR A 509 29.94 15.03 14.74
C THR A 509 28.52 15.19 15.28
N GLY A 510 27.92 14.09 15.74
CA GLY A 510 26.59 14.12 16.34
C GLY A 510 26.60 14.86 17.68
N ARG A 511 25.61 15.73 17.90
CA ARG A 511 25.42 16.36 19.22
C ARG A 511 24.89 15.36 20.26
N PRO A 512 25.05 15.61 21.55
CA PRO A 512 24.45 14.78 22.59
C PRO A 512 22.94 14.58 22.33
N GLY A 513 22.50 13.31 22.34
CA GLY A 513 21.12 12.92 22.02
C GLY A 513 20.82 12.63 20.54
N ALA A 514 21.73 12.91 19.60
CA ALA A 514 21.53 12.62 18.19
C ALA A 514 21.29 11.12 17.94
N GLN A 515 22.08 10.24 18.59
CA GLN A 515 21.89 8.79 18.47
C GLN A 515 20.52 8.33 18.99
N ARG A 516 20.06 8.90 20.12
CA ARG A 516 18.74 8.57 20.67
C ARG A 516 17.63 8.89 19.67
N ILE A 517 17.69 10.06 19.03
CA ILE A 517 16.71 10.47 18.02
C ILE A 517 16.77 9.53 16.82
N ALA A 518 17.96 9.26 16.31
CA ALA A 518 18.15 8.36 15.15
C ALA A 518 17.61 6.94 15.42
N VAL A 519 17.76 6.42 16.64
CA VAL A 519 17.27 5.08 17.01
C VAL A 519 15.77 5.05 17.30
N THR A 520 15.20 6.13 17.84
CA THR A 520 13.75 6.20 18.09
C THR A 520 12.93 6.43 16.81
N SER A 521 13.53 7.07 15.80
CA SER A 521 12.90 7.40 14.52
C SER A 521 13.54 6.60 13.38
N GLY A 522 13.49 5.27 13.47
CA GLY A 522 14.22 4.37 12.57
C GLY A 522 13.59 4.15 11.20
N GLY A 523 12.38 4.65 10.94
CA GLY A 523 11.69 4.59 9.65
C GLY A 523 11.77 5.91 8.88
N THR A 524 11.23 5.93 7.67
CA THR A 524 11.00 7.19 6.94
C THR A 524 10.00 8.05 7.69
N ILE A 525 10.20 9.37 7.64
CA ILE A 525 9.28 10.32 8.28
C ILE A 525 7.91 10.20 7.59
N PRO A 526 6.84 9.84 8.32
CA PRO A 526 5.51 9.73 7.73
C PRO A 526 4.95 11.13 7.44
N ASP A 527 4.15 11.21 6.38
CA ASP A 527 3.50 12.48 6.03
C ASP A 527 2.29 12.78 6.94
N ARG A 528 1.76 11.78 7.68
CA ARG A 528 0.61 11.90 8.61
C ARG A 528 0.76 11.05 9.86
N GLY A 529 0.08 11.47 10.94
CA GLY A 529 0.04 10.77 12.22
C GLY A 529 -0.93 9.56 12.21
N MET A 530 -0.56 8.52 12.93
CA MET A 530 -1.40 7.34 13.15
C MET A 530 -1.48 7.05 14.65
N PHE A 531 -2.69 6.83 15.15
CA PHE A 531 -2.93 6.45 16.55
C PHE A 531 -3.01 4.93 16.68
N GLY A 532 -2.18 4.36 17.54
CA GLY A 532 -2.29 2.93 17.88
C GLY A 532 -3.58 2.65 18.66
N VAL A 533 -4.27 1.56 18.30
CA VAL A 533 -5.48 1.10 19.00
C VAL A 533 -5.13 -0.08 19.90
N PHE A 534 -5.48 0.00 21.19
CA PHE A 534 -5.14 -0.99 22.22
C PHE A 534 -6.37 -1.40 23.03
N VAL A 535 -6.43 -2.67 23.43
CA VAL A 535 -7.50 -3.17 24.34
C VAL A 535 -7.26 -2.63 25.74
N ALA A 536 -8.28 -2.00 26.33
CA ALA A 536 -8.21 -1.46 27.67
C ALA A 536 -8.15 -2.57 28.73
N GLY A 537 -7.25 -2.43 29.73
CA GLY A 537 -7.15 -3.38 30.85
C GLY A 537 -6.31 -4.63 30.59
N GLU A 538 -5.84 -4.88 29.37
CA GLU A 538 -4.90 -5.95 29.08
C GLU A 538 -3.44 -5.44 29.08
N SER A 539 -2.48 -6.38 29.23
CA SER A 539 -1.05 -6.06 29.25
C SER A 539 -0.65 -5.23 28.02
N GLN A 540 0.38 -4.41 28.13
CA GLN A 540 0.85 -3.39 27.14
C GLN A 540 0.95 -3.82 25.65
N ASN A 541 0.63 -5.04 25.29
CA ASN A 541 0.80 -5.63 23.96
C ASN A 541 -0.51 -5.98 23.23
N ALA A 542 -1.67 -5.70 23.79
CA ALA A 542 -2.95 -5.99 23.12
C ALA A 542 -3.31 -4.92 22.06
N ARG A 543 -2.45 -4.78 21.04
CA ARG A 543 -2.68 -3.83 19.93
C ARG A 543 -3.64 -4.44 18.92
N VAL A 544 -4.76 -3.75 18.68
CA VAL A 544 -5.77 -4.13 17.68
C VAL A 544 -5.37 -3.67 16.28
N GLY A 545 -4.86 -2.44 16.17
CA GLY A 545 -4.51 -1.86 14.89
C GLY A 545 -4.11 -0.39 14.99
N GLU A 546 -4.44 0.40 13.96
CA GLU A 546 -4.16 1.83 13.86
C GLU A 546 -5.34 2.57 13.25
N LEU A 547 -5.57 3.81 13.72
CA LEU A 547 -6.52 4.76 13.15
C LEU A 547 -5.76 6.01 12.65
N ASP A 548 -6.29 6.63 11.60
CA ASP A 548 -5.82 7.93 11.14
C ASP A 548 -6.07 9.01 12.18
N GLU A 549 -5.15 9.98 12.32
CA GLU A 549 -5.25 11.06 13.30
C GLU A 549 -6.53 11.87 13.15
N GLU A 550 -6.99 12.12 11.92
CA GLU A 550 -8.21 12.87 11.66
C GLU A 550 -9.45 12.08 12.11
N MET A 551 -9.49 10.76 11.87
CA MET A 551 -10.53 9.88 12.41
C MET A 551 -10.60 9.98 13.93
N VAL A 552 -9.43 10.03 14.61
CA VAL A 552 -9.36 10.10 16.07
C VAL A 552 -9.83 11.46 16.58
N TYR A 553 -9.47 12.56 15.90
CA TYR A 553 -9.93 13.90 16.27
C TYR A 553 -11.44 14.09 16.13
N GLU A 554 -12.07 13.40 15.16
CA GLU A 554 -13.52 13.38 15.01
C GLU A 554 -14.24 12.42 15.98
N SER A 555 -13.53 11.53 16.64
CA SER A 555 -14.10 10.50 17.51
C SER A 555 -14.22 10.97 18.97
N ARG A 556 -15.18 10.39 19.67
CA ARG A 556 -15.43 10.65 21.11
C ARG A 556 -15.38 9.34 21.90
N VAL A 557 -15.15 9.47 23.19
CA VAL A 557 -15.30 8.35 24.13
C VAL A 557 -16.74 7.82 24.06
N ASN A 558 -16.88 6.49 24.01
CA ASN A 558 -18.08 5.69 23.78
C ASN A 558 -18.49 5.51 22.31
N ASP A 559 -17.84 6.16 21.34
CA ASP A 559 -18.08 5.84 19.94
C ASP A 559 -17.67 4.40 19.64
N VAL A 560 -18.43 3.76 18.74
CA VAL A 560 -18.15 2.39 18.27
C VAL A 560 -17.68 2.47 16.83
N PHE A 561 -16.58 1.77 16.54
CA PHE A 561 -16.07 1.64 15.17
C PHE A 561 -15.69 0.18 14.88
N THR A 562 -15.66 -0.18 13.60
CA THR A 562 -15.27 -1.51 13.14
C THR A 562 -13.80 -1.52 12.72
N LEU A 563 -13.04 -2.51 13.14
CA LEU A 563 -11.67 -2.73 12.67
C LEU A 563 -11.35 -4.22 12.66
N GLY A 564 -10.99 -4.74 11.50
CA GLY A 564 -10.92 -6.17 11.27
C GLY A 564 -12.32 -6.77 11.11
N THR A 565 -12.67 -7.74 11.95
CA THR A 565 -14.03 -8.36 11.99
C THR A 565 -14.78 -8.01 13.25
N THR A 566 -14.24 -7.11 14.07
CA THR A 566 -14.77 -6.81 15.42
C THR A 566 -15.15 -5.34 15.52
N SER A 567 -16.28 -5.06 16.17
CA SER A 567 -16.63 -3.70 16.60
C SER A 567 -15.92 -3.37 17.91
N TRP A 568 -15.45 -2.14 18.03
CA TRP A 568 -14.66 -1.64 19.14
C TRP A 568 -15.27 -0.36 19.69
N ARG A 569 -15.45 -0.29 21.00
CA ARG A 569 -15.90 0.91 21.70
C ARG A 569 -14.70 1.68 22.25
N ILE A 570 -14.62 2.96 21.97
CA ILE A 570 -13.59 3.86 22.50
C ILE A 570 -13.86 4.11 23.99
N VAL A 571 -12.86 3.80 24.81
CA VAL A 571 -12.92 4.05 26.28
C VAL A 571 -12.14 5.31 26.60
N GLU A 572 -11.00 5.52 25.92
CA GLU A 572 -10.10 6.63 26.20
C GLU A 572 -9.31 7.00 24.95
N ILE A 573 -9.10 8.29 24.72
CA ILE A 573 -8.21 8.83 23.71
C ILE A 573 -7.08 9.60 24.39
N THR A 574 -5.84 9.16 24.17
CA THR A 574 -4.65 9.86 24.69
C THR A 574 -3.93 10.59 23.53
N HIS A 575 -2.79 11.21 23.80
CA HIS A 575 -2.01 11.94 22.78
C HIS A 575 -1.39 11.04 21.71
N ASP A 576 -1.26 9.73 21.94
CA ASP A 576 -0.56 8.79 21.04
C ASP A 576 -1.33 7.49 20.76
N ARG A 577 -2.48 7.26 21.43
CA ARG A 577 -3.23 6.00 21.31
C ARG A 577 -4.71 6.14 21.63
N VAL A 578 -5.47 5.15 21.18
CA VAL A 578 -6.89 4.96 21.48
C VAL A 578 -7.06 3.63 22.24
N ASN A 579 -7.60 3.68 23.46
CA ASN A 579 -7.92 2.51 24.24
C ASN A 579 -9.38 2.10 24.00
N VAL A 580 -9.60 0.81 23.73
CA VAL A 580 -10.90 0.28 23.31
C VAL A 580 -11.31 -0.97 24.08
N LEU A 581 -12.61 -1.25 24.10
CA LEU A 581 -13.16 -2.54 24.54
C LEU A 581 -13.90 -3.18 23.36
N PRO A 582 -13.92 -4.53 23.26
CA PRO A 582 -14.75 -5.22 22.28
C PRO A 582 -16.23 -4.84 22.45
N ALA A 583 -16.92 -4.62 21.35
CA ALA A 583 -18.33 -4.27 21.27
C ALA A 583 -19.06 -5.20 20.28
N TYR A 584 -19.00 -6.49 20.56
CA TYR A 584 -19.55 -7.53 19.68
C TYR A 584 -21.02 -7.29 19.35
N GLY A 585 -21.39 -7.46 18.07
CA GLY A 585 -22.76 -7.28 17.58
C GLY A 585 -23.30 -5.85 17.66
N GLN A 586 -22.46 -4.85 17.96
CA GLN A 586 -22.88 -3.46 17.95
C GLN A 586 -22.57 -2.81 16.61
N PRO A 587 -23.52 -2.03 16.06
CA PRO A 587 -23.26 -1.21 14.88
C PRO A 587 -22.09 -0.25 15.14
N GLY A 588 -21.14 -0.18 14.21
CA GLY A 588 -19.96 0.66 14.35
C GLY A 588 -19.72 1.53 13.13
N ARG A 589 -19.07 2.70 13.34
CA ARG A 589 -18.60 3.54 12.26
C ARG A 589 -17.43 2.84 11.56
N VAL A 590 -17.45 2.79 10.23
CA VAL A 590 -16.29 2.31 9.46
C VAL A 590 -15.22 3.38 9.49
N PRO A 591 -13.99 3.07 9.93
CA PRO A 591 -12.90 4.04 9.95
C PRO A 591 -12.56 4.54 8.56
N PHE A 592 -11.90 5.69 8.51
CA PHE A 592 -11.30 6.20 7.28
C PHE A 592 -9.81 6.50 7.52
N TRP A 593 -9.06 6.47 6.44
CA TRP A 593 -7.64 6.82 6.39
C TRP A 593 -7.42 7.74 5.20
N HIS A 594 -6.71 8.83 5.41
CA HIS A 594 -6.33 9.73 4.33
C HIS A 594 -5.06 9.25 3.63
N GLY A 595 -4.90 9.60 2.35
CA GLY A 595 -3.71 9.28 1.56
C GLY A 595 -3.65 7.86 1.00
N ASP A 596 -4.72 7.07 1.10
CA ASP A 596 -4.81 5.75 0.48
C ASP A 596 -4.88 5.82 -1.06
N GLY A 597 -5.12 7.01 -1.65
CA GLY A 597 -5.18 7.23 -3.09
C GLY A 597 -3.81 7.63 -3.67
N ILE A 598 -3.16 6.72 -4.40
CA ILE A 598 -1.85 6.98 -5.06
C ILE A 598 -1.98 7.95 -6.24
N GLY A 599 -3.17 8.20 -6.72
CA GLY A 599 -3.42 8.94 -7.95
C GLY A 599 -3.13 8.12 -9.21
N ARG A 600 -3.61 8.61 -10.35
CA ARG A 600 -3.44 7.94 -11.65
C ARG A 600 -2.06 8.26 -12.21
N PRO A 601 -1.24 7.24 -12.60
CA PRO A 601 0.00 7.47 -13.33
C PRO A 601 -0.24 8.20 -14.66
N ALA A 602 0.70 9.07 -15.08
CA ALA A 602 0.55 9.87 -16.29
C ALA A 602 0.36 9.02 -17.55
N GLU A 603 1.10 7.92 -17.67
CA GLU A 603 1.01 6.97 -18.79
C GLU A 603 -0.36 6.28 -18.87
N LEU A 604 -0.96 5.98 -17.71
CA LEU A 604 -2.32 5.45 -17.65
C LEU A 604 -3.34 6.51 -18.03
N GLY A 605 -3.11 7.77 -17.65
CA GLY A 605 -3.94 8.90 -18.06
C GLY A 605 -3.90 9.13 -19.57
N GLU A 606 -2.72 9.08 -20.19
CA GLU A 606 -2.55 9.17 -21.65
C GLU A 606 -3.28 8.03 -22.37
N ALA A 607 -3.12 6.78 -21.91
CA ALA A 607 -3.79 5.63 -22.48
C ALA A 607 -5.31 5.73 -22.36
N LEU A 608 -5.81 6.22 -21.22
CA LEU A 608 -7.24 6.49 -20.99
C LEU A 608 -7.78 7.51 -22.00
N GLY A 609 -7.05 8.61 -22.21
CA GLY A 609 -7.42 9.64 -23.17
C GLY A 609 -7.43 9.12 -24.61
N ALA A 610 -6.43 8.34 -25.00
CA ALA A 610 -6.33 7.71 -26.32
C ALA A 610 -7.49 6.72 -26.55
N PHE A 611 -7.78 5.88 -25.58
CA PHE A 611 -8.90 4.92 -25.62
C PHE A 611 -10.25 5.64 -25.72
N THR A 612 -10.47 6.70 -24.93
CA THR A 612 -11.68 7.54 -25.01
C THR A 612 -11.87 8.11 -26.41
N ARG A 613 -10.82 8.65 -27.01
CA ARG A 613 -10.85 9.19 -28.37
C ARG A 613 -11.17 8.09 -29.40
N GLU A 614 -10.52 6.93 -29.30
CA GLU A 614 -10.71 5.79 -30.20
C GLU A 614 -12.17 5.32 -30.15
N ILE A 615 -12.66 4.95 -28.97
CA ILE A 615 -14.02 4.40 -28.81
C ILE A 615 -15.09 5.41 -29.22
N SER A 616 -14.91 6.69 -28.91
CA SER A 616 -15.90 7.71 -29.23
C SER A 616 -15.97 8.09 -30.69
N THR A 617 -15.01 7.72 -31.53
CA THR A 617 -14.97 7.98 -32.96
C THR A 617 -15.12 6.71 -33.82
N ALA A 618 -14.96 5.54 -33.23
CA ALA A 618 -15.07 4.26 -33.95
C ALA A 618 -16.52 3.96 -34.39
N PRO A 619 -16.70 3.30 -35.54
CA PRO A 619 -18.02 2.72 -35.89
C PRO A 619 -18.48 1.72 -34.82
N PRO A 620 -19.80 1.60 -34.56
CA PRO A 620 -20.33 0.76 -33.49
C PRO A 620 -19.80 -0.71 -33.47
N PRO A 621 -19.69 -1.41 -34.61
CA PRO A 621 -19.14 -2.78 -34.59
C PRO A 621 -17.65 -2.83 -34.17
N ALA A 622 -16.87 -1.82 -34.55
CA ALA A 622 -15.46 -1.74 -34.19
C ALA A 622 -15.28 -1.38 -32.70
N ALA A 623 -16.12 -0.47 -32.20
CA ALA A 623 -16.15 -0.15 -30.77
C ALA A 623 -16.53 -1.36 -29.93
N ASP A 624 -17.56 -2.13 -30.34
CA ASP A 624 -17.97 -3.35 -29.63
C ASP A 624 -16.87 -4.42 -29.60
N ALA A 625 -16.21 -4.67 -30.74
CA ALA A 625 -15.09 -5.60 -30.82
C ALA A 625 -13.94 -5.16 -29.89
N ARG A 626 -13.59 -3.87 -29.95
CA ARG A 626 -12.54 -3.29 -29.13
C ARG A 626 -12.80 -3.42 -27.63
N LEU A 627 -14.07 -3.22 -27.22
CA LEU A 627 -14.48 -3.36 -25.81
C LEU A 627 -14.52 -4.83 -25.37
N THR A 628 -14.86 -5.75 -26.30
CA THR A 628 -14.79 -7.20 -26.04
C THR A 628 -13.36 -7.63 -25.76
N ASP A 629 -12.42 -7.18 -26.60
CA ASP A 629 -10.98 -7.48 -26.43
C ASP A 629 -10.41 -6.93 -25.13
N ALA A 630 -10.95 -5.82 -24.64
CA ALA A 630 -10.63 -5.27 -23.30
C ALA A 630 -11.30 -6.03 -22.13
N GLY A 631 -12.03 -7.11 -22.40
CA GLY A 631 -12.60 -7.99 -21.38
C GLY A 631 -13.94 -7.54 -20.79
N LEU A 632 -14.66 -6.59 -21.42
CA LEU A 632 -15.94 -6.08 -20.94
C LEU A 632 -17.09 -7.05 -21.24
N ASP A 633 -17.95 -7.29 -20.26
CA ASP A 633 -19.24 -7.93 -20.47
C ASP A 633 -20.25 -7.00 -21.16
N ALA A 634 -21.43 -7.53 -21.53
CA ALA A 634 -22.45 -6.78 -22.26
C ALA A 634 -22.91 -5.53 -21.52
N ASN A 635 -23.17 -5.64 -20.21
CA ASN A 635 -23.61 -4.52 -19.40
C ASN A 635 -22.51 -3.44 -19.24
N ALA A 636 -21.25 -3.85 -19.05
CA ALA A 636 -20.12 -2.93 -18.98
C ALA A 636 -19.97 -2.13 -20.29
N LYS A 637 -20.10 -2.78 -21.46
CA LYS A 637 -20.08 -2.09 -22.76
C LYS A 637 -21.20 -1.05 -22.88
N THR A 638 -22.43 -1.47 -22.58
CA THR A 638 -23.61 -0.59 -22.65
C THR A 638 -23.43 0.64 -21.77
N ASN A 639 -23.06 0.45 -20.51
CA ASN A 639 -22.84 1.53 -19.56
C ASN A 639 -21.70 2.48 -19.96
N LEU A 640 -20.62 1.94 -20.51
CA LEU A 640 -19.49 2.76 -20.97
C LEU A 640 -19.87 3.63 -22.17
N LEU A 641 -20.50 3.04 -23.18
CA LEU A 641 -20.91 3.79 -24.39
C LEU A 641 -21.95 4.86 -24.06
N ALA A 642 -22.93 4.56 -23.19
CA ALA A 642 -23.88 5.51 -22.70
C ALA A 642 -23.21 6.65 -21.93
N HIS A 643 -22.25 6.34 -21.05
CA HIS A 643 -21.48 7.37 -20.32
C HIS A 643 -20.76 8.35 -21.27
N LEU A 644 -20.09 7.84 -22.29
CA LEU A 644 -19.39 8.69 -23.27
C LEU A 644 -20.35 9.53 -24.11
N ALA A 645 -21.55 9.00 -24.43
CA ALA A 645 -22.59 9.72 -25.16
C ALA A 645 -23.14 10.87 -24.29
N ASP A 646 -23.52 10.60 -23.05
CA ASP A 646 -24.06 11.59 -22.09
C ASP A 646 -23.05 12.71 -21.83
N GLN A 647 -21.76 12.37 -21.65
CA GLN A 647 -20.71 13.36 -21.45
C GLN A 647 -20.52 14.25 -22.69
N ARG A 648 -20.58 13.67 -23.88
CA ARG A 648 -20.48 14.44 -25.13
C ARG A 648 -21.69 15.37 -25.32
N GLU A 649 -22.90 14.90 -25.00
CA GLU A 649 -24.11 15.71 -25.06
C GLU A 649 -24.04 16.88 -24.07
N ALA A 650 -23.61 16.63 -22.84
CA ALA A 650 -23.55 17.64 -21.79
C ALA A 650 -22.47 18.72 -22.03
N THR A 651 -21.32 18.38 -22.57
CA THR A 651 -20.14 19.26 -22.66
C THR A 651 -19.76 19.64 -24.11
N GLY A 652 -20.38 19.01 -25.11
CA GLY A 652 -20.04 19.16 -26.53
C GLY A 652 -18.71 18.50 -26.92
N THR A 653 -17.86 18.12 -25.97
CA THR A 653 -16.55 17.51 -26.20
C THR A 653 -16.26 16.45 -25.15
N LEU A 654 -15.23 15.61 -25.42
CA LEU A 654 -14.70 14.67 -24.44
C LEU A 654 -13.23 14.99 -24.16
N PRO A 655 -12.79 14.97 -22.89
CA PRO A 655 -11.37 15.06 -22.58
C PRO A 655 -10.67 13.78 -23.06
N THR A 656 -9.63 13.98 -23.87
CA THR A 656 -8.84 12.90 -24.48
C THR A 656 -7.33 13.17 -24.31
N ASP A 657 -6.48 12.28 -24.85
CA ASP A 657 -5.04 12.54 -24.95
C ASP A 657 -4.67 13.77 -25.79
N ARG A 658 -5.62 14.31 -26.58
CA ARG A 658 -5.42 15.44 -27.51
C ARG A 658 -6.36 16.61 -27.26
N SER A 659 -7.33 16.46 -26.40
CA SER A 659 -8.35 17.48 -26.14
C SER A 659 -8.55 17.67 -24.64
N LEU A 660 -8.58 18.91 -24.20
CA LEU A 660 -8.91 19.32 -22.87
C LEU A 660 -10.24 20.05 -22.90
N THR A 661 -11.10 19.83 -21.92
CA THR A 661 -12.36 20.56 -21.77
C THR A 661 -12.22 21.54 -20.61
N VAL A 662 -12.47 22.82 -20.89
CA VAL A 662 -12.49 23.87 -19.87
C VAL A 662 -13.95 24.30 -19.66
N GLU A 663 -14.43 24.13 -18.46
CA GLU A 663 -15.76 24.52 -18.05
C GLU A 663 -15.67 25.73 -17.12
N ARG A 664 -16.60 26.68 -17.29
CA ARG A 664 -16.70 27.84 -16.42
C ARG A 664 -18.15 27.95 -15.90
N GLY A 665 -18.27 27.97 -14.62
CA GLY A 665 -19.55 28.11 -13.94
C GLY A 665 -19.46 29.04 -12.73
N ARG A 666 -20.60 29.36 -12.15
CA ARG A 666 -20.67 30.00 -10.84
C ARG A 666 -20.98 28.95 -9.78
N ASP A 667 -20.37 29.08 -8.63
CA ASP A 667 -20.68 28.23 -7.49
C ASP A 667 -21.95 28.76 -6.75
N GLU A 668 -22.29 28.09 -5.66
CA GLU A 668 -23.50 28.36 -4.86
C GLU A 668 -23.50 29.77 -4.22
N VAL A 669 -22.31 30.38 -4.00
CA VAL A 669 -22.12 31.73 -3.49
C VAL A 669 -22.00 32.78 -4.60
N GLY A 670 -22.02 32.36 -5.87
CA GLY A 670 -21.96 33.23 -7.04
C GLY A 670 -20.53 33.50 -7.56
N ASP A 671 -19.51 32.88 -6.99
CA ASP A 671 -18.11 33.03 -7.42
C ASP A 671 -17.84 32.23 -8.68
N TRP A 672 -16.94 32.75 -9.53
CA TRP A 672 -16.55 32.09 -10.74
C TRP A 672 -15.60 30.90 -10.45
N ARG A 673 -15.96 29.73 -10.95
CA ARG A 673 -15.13 28.55 -10.97
C ARG A 673 -14.74 28.17 -12.39
N VAL A 674 -13.49 27.82 -12.56
CA VAL A 674 -12.95 27.25 -13.80
C VAL A 674 -12.51 25.82 -13.50
N ILE A 675 -13.09 24.86 -14.22
CA ILE A 675 -12.81 23.44 -14.09
C ILE A 675 -12.12 22.97 -15.37
N LEU A 676 -10.94 22.39 -15.22
CA LEU A 676 -10.20 21.79 -16.33
C LEU A 676 -10.36 20.26 -16.26
N HIS A 677 -11.02 19.70 -17.26
CA HIS A 677 -11.19 18.27 -17.43
C HIS A 677 -10.05 17.68 -18.27
N SER A 678 -9.40 16.68 -17.76
CA SER A 678 -8.27 16.00 -18.37
C SER A 678 -8.23 14.53 -17.94
N PRO A 679 -7.76 13.59 -18.81
CA PRO A 679 -7.64 12.19 -18.43
C PRO A 679 -6.50 11.89 -17.46
N TYR A 680 -5.58 12.85 -17.27
CA TYR A 680 -4.43 12.69 -16.39
C TYR A 680 -4.80 12.73 -14.90
N GLY A 681 -3.88 12.27 -14.03
CA GLY A 681 -4.08 12.22 -12.59
C GLY A 681 -3.48 13.41 -11.84
N MET A 682 -3.60 13.37 -10.52
CA MET A 682 -3.15 14.44 -9.61
C MET A 682 -1.65 14.76 -9.76
N GLN A 683 -0.81 13.79 -10.10
CA GLN A 683 0.63 14.00 -10.34
C GLN A 683 0.90 15.02 -11.47
N VAL A 684 0.00 15.12 -12.45
CA VAL A 684 0.05 16.13 -13.52
C VAL A 684 -0.73 17.39 -13.12
N HIS A 685 -1.91 17.21 -12.54
CA HIS A 685 -2.81 18.33 -12.25
C HIS A 685 -2.30 19.23 -11.13
N ALA A 686 -1.73 18.69 -10.04
CA ALA A 686 -1.32 19.51 -8.90
C ALA A 686 -0.23 20.53 -9.22
N PRO A 687 0.91 20.16 -9.86
CA PRO A 687 1.91 21.15 -10.23
C PRO A 687 1.40 22.15 -11.29
N TRP A 688 0.51 21.70 -12.19
CA TRP A 688 -0.09 22.58 -13.17
C TRP A 688 -1.03 23.59 -12.52
N ALA A 689 -1.89 23.17 -11.58
CA ALA A 689 -2.75 24.08 -10.82
C ALA A 689 -1.95 25.13 -10.05
N LEU A 690 -0.83 24.73 -9.40
CA LEU A 690 0.08 25.67 -8.73
C LEU A 690 0.68 26.69 -9.70
N ALA A 691 1.15 26.26 -10.86
CA ALA A 691 1.72 27.15 -11.89
C ALA A 691 0.66 28.14 -12.45
N VAL A 692 -0.56 27.65 -12.70
CA VAL A 692 -1.68 28.51 -13.16
C VAL A 692 -2.05 29.53 -12.09
N ASN A 693 -2.18 29.09 -10.83
CA ASN A 693 -2.50 29.97 -9.71
C ASN A 693 -1.43 31.07 -9.52
N ALA A 694 -0.14 30.72 -9.56
CA ALA A 694 0.94 31.70 -9.51
C ALA A 694 0.84 32.74 -10.63
N ARG A 695 0.56 32.30 -11.88
CA ARG A 695 0.39 33.21 -13.03
C ARG A 695 -0.84 34.12 -12.90
N ILE A 696 -1.94 33.63 -12.34
CA ILE A 696 -3.13 34.42 -12.05
C ILE A 696 -2.80 35.52 -11.03
N ARG A 697 -2.13 35.16 -9.94
CA ARG A 697 -1.70 36.12 -8.92
C ARG A 697 -0.78 37.20 -9.46
N GLU A 698 0.23 36.85 -10.26
CA GLU A 698 1.13 37.79 -10.91
C GLU A 698 0.40 38.79 -11.83
N ARG A 699 -0.64 38.33 -12.53
CA ARG A 699 -1.34 39.16 -13.54
C ARG A 699 -2.51 39.96 -12.98
N LEU A 700 -3.21 39.43 -12.00
CA LEU A 700 -4.48 40.00 -11.51
C LEU A 700 -4.34 40.57 -10.09
N GLY A 701 -3.25 40.31 -9.38
CA GLY A 701 -3.00 40.83 -8.04
C GLY A 701 -3.90 40.23 -6.92
N VAL A 702 -4.46 39.01 -7.15
CA VAL A 702 -5.36 38.29 -6.22
C VAL A 702 -4.66 37.12 -5.59
#